data_7bbc06c12387aa0f24e391c6bc5845d6
#
_entry.id   7bbc06c12387aa0f24e391c6bc5845d6
#
_cell.length_a   1.000
_cell.length_b   1.000
_cell.length_c   1.000
_cell.angle_alpha   90.00
_cell.angle_beta   90.00
_cell.angle_gamma   90.00
#
_symmetry.space_group_name_H-M   'P 1'
#
loop_
_entity.id
_entity.type
_entity.pdbx_description
1 polymer ?
#
loop_
_entity_poly.entity_id
_entity_poly.type
_entity_poly.pdbx_seq_one_letter_code
_entity_poly.pdbx_strand_id
1 'polypeptide(L)'
;MKLRNYFLIFIIILIGIFIFQNLTIDETETENNFVETSDSILETSIEISEEVKFANITQDRIVNADNEPGNWLSYGRNYEEQRFSPLTQINKETIKDLELAWSFDMNSSRALESTPIVENGVMFLTSEWSIVYAIDARTGTEIWSYDPEVPKDWGRKACCDVVNRGVAVWKGHVFSATLDGRLIKLDAKTGELIWEINTLIDRSSDYTITGAPRISNNKVFIGNGGAEYGVRGYVSAYDTETSELVWRFYTVPGNPSLPFEHPEMELAAETWKGGEWWKIGGGGTVWNSIVYDPDFNQLYLGVGNGSPWTRVIRSPGGGDNLFLSSIVALDADTGKMKWYYQTTPGDNWDYTAVQDMMLADMEVDGIKRKILMQAPKNGFFYVLDRKDGKLLRAHNYVSVNWATHVDMETGRPVENMEKDYLKEKQVMIPGPLGGHNWQAMSYDPNLGLVYIPALEAPMVFKMTEEWQKTGKLKYEPRTWNLGIELAKYIELALDTPELPAPHGFLKAFDPLTGKTRWVIDHPNHWNGGTLATKSGIVFQGNGMGTFDAYDSETGQLLWSKNIQTSIIAPPVTFEVDGEQYLAILAGTGGADTFGGDQLGLSTDYMASLKYGNLGRLLAFKLGGTAELPKLELIDRTIPEQPILISTDYDIQRGTELYGQYCAMCHGSAVRAGSNIPDLRMMSEESHKLFKEIVYNGMLKENGMSSFSDVLSEKDVESIYHYIINIATSDRVVQIESGE
;
A
#
# COMPACT_ATOMS: atom_id res chain seq x y z
N MET A 1 23.31 -41.82 36.20
CA MET A 1 22.64 -41.20 35.03
C MET A 1 23.38 -41.43 33.69
N LYS A 2 24.32 -42.40 33.60
CA LYS A 2 25.06 -42.73 32.37
C LYS A 2 24.80 -44.13 31.80
N LEU A 3 23.95 -44.97 32.46
CA LEU A 3 23.65 -46.33 31.98
C LEU A 3 22.30 -46.41 31.17
N ARG A 4 21.47 -45.35 31.15
CA ARG A 4 20.17 -45.40 30.53
C ARG A 4 20.18 -45.02 29.03
N ASN A 5 21.24 -44.40 28.55
CA ASN A 5 21.37 -43.97 27.14
C ASN A 5 21.99 -45.05 26.23
N TYR A 6 22.68 -46.06 26.79
CA TYR A 6 23.22 -47.16 25.99
C TYR A 6 22.21 -48.23 25.66
N PHE A 7 21.13 -48.34 26.45
CA PHE A 7 20.07 -49.32 26.21
C PHE A 7 19.13 -48.88 25.06
N LEU A 8 18.93 -47.59 24.86
CA LEU A 8 18.12 -47.07 23.74
C LEU A 8 18.83 -47.20 22.39
N ILE A 9 20.15 -47.00 22.34
CA ILE A 9 20.94 -47.13 21.11
C ILE A 9 21.02 -48.60 20.66
N PHE A 10 21.04 -49.55 21.60
CA PHE A 10 21.10 -50.97 21.28
C PHE A 10 19.76 -51.50 20.70
N ILE A 11 18.62 -50.94 21.12
CA ILE A 11 17.29 -51.29 20.60
C ILE A 11 17.10 -50.74 19.18
N ILE A 12 17.62 -49.54 18.87
CA ILE A 12 17.52 -48.94 17.53
C ILE A 12 18.39 -49.70 16.50
N ILE A 13 19.54 -50.20 16.91
CA ILE A 13 20.41 -51.03 16.05
C ILE A 13 19.80 -52.40 15.76
N LEU A 14 19.14 -53.05 16.75
CA LEU A 14 18.47 -54.34 16.56
C LEU A 14 17.22 -54.24 15.66
N ILE A 15 16.48 -53.14 15.69
CA ILE A 15 15.34 -52.87 14.80
C ILE A 15 15.83 -52.60 13.37
N GLY A 16 16.94 -51.90 13.18
CA GLY A 16 17.56 -51.65 11.88
C GLY A 16 18.05 -52.95 11.18
N ILE A 17 18.59 -53.90 11.94
CA ILE A 17 19.06 -55.19 11.40
C ILE A 17 17.89 -56.12 11.04
N PHE A 18 16.75 -56.05 11.75
CA PHE A 18 15.56 -56.86 11.43
C PHE A 18 14.82 -56.40 10.17
N ILE A 19 14.93 -55.13 9.81
CA ILE A 19 14.34 -54.56 8.56
C ILE A 19 15.23 -54.88 7.35
N PHE A 20 16.57 -55.05 7.52
CA PHE A 20 17.49 -55.31 6.42
C PHE A 20 17.56 -56.80 6.00
N GLN A 21 17.07 -57.74 6.83
CA GLN A 21 17.08 -59.17 6.56
C GLN A 21 15.83 -59.72 5.86
N ASN A 22 14.80 -58.91 5.60
CA ASN A 22 13.57 -59.33 4.91
C ASN A 22 13.41 -58.75 3.48
N LEU A 23 14.50 -58.28 2.86
CA LEU A 23 14.48 -57.71 1.50
C LEU A 23 15.46 -58.38 0.53
N THR A 24 15.68 -59.69 0.68
CA THR A 24 16.36 -60.50 -0.34
C THR A 24 15.65 -61.82 -0.48
N ILE A 25 15.10 -62.08 -1.64
CA ILE A 25 14.57 -63.32 -2.28
C ILE A 25 13.42 -62.82 -3.18
N ASP A 26 13.33 -62.98 -4.47
CA ASP A 26 13.77 -64.05 -5.35
C ASP A 26 13.78 -63.57 -6.82
N GLU A 27 14.85 -63.78 -7.49
CA GLU A 27 14.84 -63.78 -8.96
C GLU A 27 14.59 -65.21 -9.41
N THR A 28 13.39 -65.50 -9.97
CA THR A 28 13.26 -66.50 -11.08
C THR A 28 11.82 -66.55 -11.58
N GLU A 29 11.72 -66.75 -12.89
CA GLU A 29 10.53 -67.15 -13.70
C GLU A 29 9.58 -66.04 -14.11
N THR A 30 9.50 -65.66 -15.30
CA THR A 30 9.42 -66.15 -16.67
C THR A 30 8.40 -65.34 -17.43
N GLU A 31 8.82 -65.01 -18.62
CA GLU A 31 8.07 -64.56 -19.80
C GLU A 31 6.54 -64.79 -19.79
N ASN A 32 5.88 -63.74 -20.22
CA ASN A 32 4.56 -63.61 -20.81
C ASN A 32 3.60 -62.72 -19.99
N ASN A 33 3.56 -61.45 -20.33
CA ASN A 33 2.36 -60.64 -20.48
C ASN A 33 2.74 -59.19 -20.84
N PHE A 34 3.13 -59.00 -22.08
CA PHE A 34 3.20 -57.70 -22.68
C PHE A 34 1.92 -57.53 -23.52
N VAL A 35 0.86 -56.96 -22.93
CA VAL A 35 -0.26 -56.32 -23.66
C VAL A 35 -1.33 -55.70 -22.76
N GLU A 36 -1.09 -55.33 -21.47
CA GLU A 36 -2.15 -54.65 -20.70
C GLU A 36 -1.69 -53.46 -19.84
N THR A 37 -0.60 -52.78 -20.22
CA THR A 37 -0.11 -51.62 -19.42
C THR A 37 -0.16 -50.28 -20.14
N SER A 38 -0.72 -50.17 -21.35
CA SER A 38 -0.82 -48.91 -22.05
C SER A 38 -2.04 -48.04 -21.67
N ASP A 39 -3.14 -48.66 -21.21
CA ASP A 39 -4.35 -47.91 -20.88
C ASP A 39 -4.33 -47.32 -19.45
N SER A 40 -3.65 -48.00 -18.48
CA SER A 40 -3.53 -47.49 -17.12
C SER A 40 -2.55 -46.32 -16.97
N ILE A 41 -1.54 -46.21 -17.86
CA ILE A 41 -0.60 -45.11 -17.86
C ILE A 41 -1.23 -43.85 -18.50
N LEU A 42 -2.17 -44.04 -19.44
CA LEU A 42 -2.89 -42.94 -20.04
C LEU A 42 -3.95 -42.36 -19.07
N GLU A 43 -4.64 -43.19 -18.28
CA GLU A 43 -5.59 -42.68 -17.27
C GLU A 43 -4.89 -41.93 -16.13
N THR A 44 -3.72 -42.41 -15.66
CA THR A 44 -2.96 -41.74 -14.61
C THR A 44 -2.35 -40.42 -15.08
N SER A 45 -1.96 -40.31 -16.37
CA SER A 45 -1.44 -39.06 -16.93
C SER A 45 -2.54 -38.03 -17.22
N ILE A 46 -3.79 -38.47 -17.43
CA ILE A 46 -4.95 -37.60 -17.63
C ILE A 46 -5.44 -37.03 -16.29
N GLU A 47 -5.45 -37.82 -15.19
CA GLU A 47 -5.79 -37.31 -13.85
C GLU A 47 -4.76 -36.29 -13.32
N ILE A 48 -3.46 -36.49 -13.57
CA ILE A 48 -2.43 -35.51 -13.20
C ILE A 48 -2.60 -34.18 -13.96
N SER A 49 -3.16 -34.20 -15.20
CA SER A 49 -3.40 -33.00 -16.00
C SER A 49 -4.66 -32.21 -15.58
N GLU A 50 -5.61 -32.81 -14.86
CA GLU A 50 -6.80 -32.11 -14.34
C GLU A 50 -6.58 -31.50 -12.95
N GLU A 51 -5.72 -32.07 -12.10
CA GLU A 51 -5.37 -31.49 -10.80
C GLU A 51 -4.53 -30.20 -10.87
N VAL A 52 -3.85 -29.96 -11.99
CA VAL A 52 -2.97 -28.80 -12.21
C VAL A 52 -3.72 -27.53 -12.66
N LYS A 53 -5.06 -27.58 -12.81
CA LYS A 53 -5.83 -26.44 -13.34
C LYS A 53 -6.21 -25.35 -12.32
N PHE A 54 -6.08 -25.59 -11.01
CA PHE A 54 -6.46 -24.64 -9.98
C PHE A 54 -5.32 -23.68 -9.67
N ALA A 55 -5.57 -22.37 -9.80
CA ALA A 55 -4.62 -21.30 -9.53
C ALA A 55 -3.26 -21.45 -10.26
N ASN A 56 -3.26 -22.10 -11.44
CA ASN A 56 -2.03 -22.36 -12.20
C ASN A 56 -1.63 -21.15 -13.07
N ILE A 57 -1.47 -19.98 -12.44
CA ILE A 57 -0.98 -18.78 -13.11
C ILE A 57 0.50 -18.96 -13.42
N THR A 58 0.89 -18.69 -14.67
CA THR A 58 2.27 -18.76 -15.18
C THR A 58 2.62 -17.45 -15.89
N GLN A 59 3.91 -17.23 -16.16
CA GLN A 59 4.36 -16.06 -16.90
C GLN A 59 3.70 -15.95 -18.28
N ASP A 60 3.62 -17.07 -19.00
CA ASP A 60 3.02 -17.09 -20.34
C ASP A 60 1.53 -16.70 -20.30
N ARG A 61 0.79 -17.12 -19.27
CA ARG A 61 -0.61 -16.71 -19.08
C ARG A 61 -0.72 -15.22 -18.78
N ILE A 62 0.14 -14.67 -17.90
CA ILE A 62 0.11 -13.24 -17.58
C ILE A 62 0.48 -12.40 -18.81
N VAL A 63 1.50 -12.78 -19.57
CA VAL A 63 1.89 -12.11 -20.83
C VAL A 63 0.75 -12.14 -21.85
N ASN A 64 0.03 -13.26 -21.93
CA ASN A 64 -1.05 -13.48 -22.89
C ASN A 64 -2.44 -13.37 -22.24
N ALA A 65 -2.60 -12.56 -21.19
CA ALA A 65 -3.84 -12.43 -20.43
C ALA A 65 -5.06 -12.02 -21.30
N ASP A 66 -4.86 -11.44 -22.46
CA ASP A 66 -5.91 -11.10 -23.41
C ASP A 66 -6.55 -12.33 -24.08
N ASN A 67 -5.89 -13.50 -24.06
CA ASN A 67 -6.46 -14.77 -24.53
C ASN A 67 -7.44 -15.37 -23.51
N GLU A 68 -7.43 -14.90 -22.27
CA GLU A 68 -8.32 -15.33 -21.19
C GLU A 68 -8.90 -14.12 -20.42
N PRO A 69 -9.69 -13.28 -21.12
CA PRO A 69 -10.12 -11.98 -20.61
C PRO A 69 -11.00 -12.05 -19.36
N GLY A 70 -11.58 -13.22 -19.06
CA GLY A 70 -12.36 -13.48 -17.86
C GLY A 70 -11.55 -13.60 -16.58
N ASN A 71 -10.22 -13.65 -16.67
CA ASN A 71 -9.33 -13.73 -15.52
C ASN A 71 -8.64 -12.38 -15.22
N TRP A 72 -8.26 -12.19 -13.94
CA TRP A 72 -7.45 -11.07 -13.46
C TRP A 72 -6.18 -11.62 -12.81
N LEU A 73 -5.11 -11.85 -13.62
CA LEU A 73 -4.01 -12.74 -13.29
C LEU A 73 -2.87 -12.11 -12.50
N SER A 74 -2.77 -10.78 -12.45
CA SER A 74 -1.78 -10.05 -11.65
C SER A 74 -2.39 -8.77 -11.10
N TYR A 75 -1.63 -8.01 -10.31
CA TYR A 75 -2.09 -6.79 -9.63
C TYR A 75 -2.78 -5.80 -10.59
N GLY A 76 -2.19 -5.52 -11.76
CA GLY A 76 -2.78 -4.67 -12.80
C GLY A 76 -3.43 -5.45 -13.95
N ARG A 77 -3.84 -6.69 -13.74
CA ARG A 77 -4.37 -7.70 -14.67
C ARG A 77 -3.28 -8.47 -15.43
N ASN A 78 -2.28 -7.80 -15.96
CA ASN A 78 -1.11 -8.36 -16.65
C ASN A 78 0.16 -7.56 -16.27
N TYR A 79 1.31 -7.87 -16.86
CA TYR A 79 2.56 -7.18 -16.57
C TYR A 79 2.64 -5.73 -17.08
N GLU A 80 1.70 -5.28 -17.91
CA GLU A 80 1.63 -3.87 -18.32
C GLU A 80 1.07 -2.96 -17.22
N GLU A 81 0.43 -3.55 -16.19
CA GLU A 81 -0.16 -2.86 -15.03
C GLU A 81 -1.15 -1.75 -15.43
N GLN A 82 -1.80 -1.87 -16.61
CA GLN A 82 -2.69 -0.84 -17.17
C GLN A 82 -4.07 -0.81 -16.51
N ARG A 83 -4.46 -1.86 -15.77
CA ARG A 83 -5.81 -2.01 -15.20
C ARG A 83 -6.91 -1.76 -16.23
N PHE A 84 -6.70 -2.34 -17.41
CA PHE A 84 -7.60 -2.29 -18.54
C PHE A 84 -8.19 -3.67 -18.82
N SER A 85 -9.52 -3.76 -18.89
CA SER A 85 -10.23 -5.01 -19.18
C SER A 85 -10.80 -5.04 -20.61
N PRO A 86 -10.58 -6.12 -21.37
CA PRO A 86 -11.20 -6.29 -22.69
C PRO A 86 -12.65 -6.76 -22.64
N LEU A 87 -13.21 -7.09 -21.47
CA LEU A 87 -14.60 -7.52 -21.31
C LEU A 87 -15.58 -6.41 -21.69
N THR A 88 -16.73 -6.77 -22.30
CA THR A 88 -17.69 -5.82 -22.90
C THR A 88 -19.15 -6.09 -22.61
N GLN A 89 -19.52 -7.09 -21.79
CA GLN A 89 -20.91 -7.33 -21.42
C GLN A 89 -21.48 -6.15 -20.62
N ILE A 90 -20.68 -5.65 -19.64
CA ILE A 90 -20.99 -4.40 -18.96
C ILE A 90 -20.51 -3.26 -19.86
N ASN A 91 -21.44 -2.55 -20.47
CA ASN A 91 -21.19 -1.47 -21.43
C ASN A 91 -22.16 -0.30 -21.22
N LYS A 92 -22.05 0.75 -22.04
CA LYS A 92 -22.83 1.99 -21.88
C LYS A 92 -24.37 1.78 -21.99
N GLU A 93 -24.82 0.76 -22.70
CA GLU A 93 -26.25 0.42 -22.83
C GLU A 93 -26.73 -0.45 -21.67
N THR A 94 -25.92 -1.41 -21.21
CA THR A 94 -26.26 -2.41 -20.21
C THR A 94 -26.01 -1.98 -18.78
N ILE A 95 -25.13 -0.99 -18.55
CA ILE A 95 -24.67 -0.54 -17.21
C ILE A 95 -25.83 -0.16 -16.27
N LYS A 96 -26.96 0.30 -16.80
CA LYS A 96 -28.17 0.62 -16.03
C LYS A 96 -28.79 -0.59 -15.31
N ASP A 97 -28.49 -1.80 -15.78
CA ASP A 97 -28.96 -3.07 -15.23
C ASP A 97 -27.88 -3.74 -14.30
N LEU A 98 -26.80 -3.01 -14.00
CA LEU A 98 -25.74 -3.46 -13.10
C LEU A 98 -26.21 -3.37 -11.65
N GLU A 99 -26.35 -4.50 -10.98
CA GLU A 99 -26.83 -4.61 -9.61
C GLU A 99 -25.96 -5.57 -8.80
N LEU A 100 -26.08 -5.53 -7.47
CA LEU A 100 -25.31 -6.39 -6.56
C LEU A 100 -25.63 -7.86 -6.80
N ALA A 101 -24.59 -8.67 -7.05
CA ALA A 101 -24.69 -10.12 -7.16
C ALA A 101 -24.54 -10.78 -5.78
N TRP A 102 -23.57 -10.34 -5.01
CA TRP A 102 -23.30 -10.82 -3.66
C TRP A 102 -22.41 -9.82 -2.87
N SER A 103 -22.42 -9.96 -1.55
CA SER A 103 -21.51 -9.26 -0.64
C SER A 103 -20.91 -10.24 0.35
N PHE A 104 -19.65 -10.05 0.70
CA PHE A 104 -18.94 -10.77 1.75
C PHE A 104 -18.46 -9.77 2.80
N ASP A 105 -18.89 -9.97 4.05
CA ASP A 105 -18.50 -9.12 5.17
C ASP A 105 -17.11 -9.56 5.67
N MET A 106 -16.12 -8.67 5.63
CA MET A 106 -14.76 -8.94 6.08
C MET A 106 -14.64 -8.93 7.60
N ASN A 107 -15.72 -8.58 8.34
CA ASN A 107 -15.73 -8.43 9.80
C ASN A 107 -14.63 -7.48 10.32
N SER A 108 -14.29 -6.48 9.54
CA SER A 108 -13.22 -5.52 9.80
C SER A 108 -13.75 -4.09 9.83
N SER A 109 -13.22 -3.30 10.76
CA SER A 109 -13.36 -1.83 10.77
C SER A 109 -12.06 -1.13 10.33
N ARG A 110 -11.03 -1.89 9.94
CA ARG A 110 -9.73 -1.35 9.51
C ARG A 110 -9.74 -1.02 8.02
N ALA A 111 -8.68 -0.35 7.56
CA ALA A 111 -8.53 0.03 6.17
C ALA A 111 -8.34 -1.19 5.24
N LEU A 112 -9.00 -1.17 4.06
CA LEU A 112 -8.92 -2.21 3.05
C LEU A 112 -8.37 -1.64 1.74
N GLU A 113 -7.22 -2.17 1.28
CA GLU A 113 -6.49 -1.66 0.10
C GLU A 113 -6.19 -2.72 -0.95
N SER A 114 -6.62 -3.97 -0.76
CA SER A 114 -6.24 -5.10 -1.60
C SER A 114 -6.83 -5.04 -3.00
N THR A 115 -6.01 -5.41 -3.99
CA THR A 115 -6.47 -5.78 -5.33
C THR A 115 -6.65 -7.29 -5.39
N PRO A 116 -7.86 -7.80 -5.66
CA PRO A 116 -8.08 -9.23 -5.84
C PRO A 116 -7.39 -9.78 -7.10
N ILE A 117 -6.85 -11.01 -7.02
CA ILE A 117 -6.47 -11.83 -8.17
C ILE A 117 -7.59 -12.81 -8.43
N VAL A 118 -8.06 -12.93 -9.66
CA VAL A 118 -9.17 -13.84 -10.01
C VAL A 118 -8.71 -14.79 -11.10
N GLU A 119 -8.82 -16.09 -10.81
CA GLU A 119 -8.46 -17.16 -11.74
C GLU A 119 -9.49 -18.28 -11.69
N ASN A 120 -10.12 -18.58 -12.84
CA ASN A 120 -11.10 -19.66 -13.01
C ASN A 120 -12.20 -19.67 -11.94
N GLY A 121 -12.74 -18.50 -11.59
CA GLY A 121 -13.84 -18.36 -10.64
C GLY A 121 -13.42 -18.40 -9.16
N VAL A 122 -12.13 -18.39 -8.86
CA VAL A 122 -11.63 -18.22 -7.49
C VAL A 122 -10.94 -16.85 -7.37
N MET A 123 -11.26 -16.13 -6.30
CA MET A 123 -10.72 -14.82 -5.99
C MET A 123 -9.80 -14.91 -4.76
N PHE A 124 -8.54 -14.46 -4.91
CA PHE A 124 -7.56 -14.39 -3.84
C PHE A 124 -7.29 -12.94 -3.49
N LEU A 125 -7.34 -12.59 -2.20
CA LEU A 125 -7.16 -11.24 -1.71
C LEU A 125 -6.64 -11.20 -0.27
N THR A 126 -6.36 -10.02 0.23
CA THR A 126 -5.99 -9.80 1.64
C THR A 126 -6.92 -8.79 2.29
N SER A 127 -7.06 -8.89 3.61
CA SER A 127 -7.59 -7.82 4.45
C SER A 127 -6.48 -7.20 5.32
N GLU A 128 -6.89 -6.46 6.34
CA GLU A 128 -5.99 -5.94 7.38
C GLU A 128 -5.21 -7.07 8.07
N TRP A 129 -4.12 -6.71 8.73
CA TRP A 129 -3.21 -7.66 9.39
C TRP A 129 -2.67 -8.75 8.47
N SER A 130 -2.79 -8.54 7.15
CA SER A 130 -2.34 -9.47 6.10
C SER A 130 -3.07 -10.83 6.11
N ILE A 131 -4.31 -10.88 6.59
CA ILE A 131 -5.15 -12.08 6.50
C ILE A 131 -5.45 -12.35 5.02
N VAL A 132 -5.24 -13.59 4.58
CA VAL A 132 -5.42 -14.01 3.18
C VAL A 132 -6.73 -14.79 3.04
N TYR A 133 -7.47 -14.51 1.95
CA TYR A 133 -8.73 -15.18 1.65
C TYR A 133 -8.71 -15.80 0.26
N ALA A 134 -9.38 -16.94 0.11
CA ALA A 134 -9.87 -17.45 -1.16
C ALA A 134 -11.40 -17.48 -1.12
N ILE A 135 -12.01 -16.82 -2.11
CA ILE A 135 -13.46 -16.65 -2.21
C ILE A 135 -13.95 -17.25 -3.54
N ASP A 136 -15.04 -17.99 -3.52
CA ASP A 136 -15.77 -18.34 -4.75
C ASP A 136 -16.30 -17.05 -5.41
N ALA A 137 -15.72 -16.69 -6.54
CA ALA A 137 -16.00 -15.41 -7.20
C ALA A 137 -17.42 -15.33 -7.77
N ARG A 138 -18.14 -16.47 -7.91
CA ARG A 138 -19.53 -16.54 -8.36
C ARG A 138 -20.52 -16.22 -7.25
N THR A 139 -20.24 -16.69 -6.03
CA THR A 139 -21.19 -16.69 -4.91
C THR A 139 -20.78 -15.78 -3.76
N GLY A 140 -19.52 -15.38 -3.67
CA GLY A 140 -18.99 -14.67 -2.52
C GLY A 140 -18.74 -15.56 -1.30
N THR A 141 -18.81 -16.90 -1.45
CA THR A 141 -18.60 -17.83 -0.34
C THR A 141 -17.09 -18.00 -0.07
N GLU A 142 -16.70 -17.91 1.19
CA GLU A 142 -15.33 -18.20 1.61
C GLU A 142 -15.01 -19.68 1.36
N ILE A 143 -13.91 -19.93 0.64
CA ILE A 143 -13.36 -21.28 0.44
C ILE A 143 -12.41 -21.60 1.60
N TRP A 144 -11.50 -20.67 1.89
CA TRP A 144 -10.62 -20.72 3.04
C TRP A 144 -10.11 -19.30 3.38
N SER A 145 -9.65 -19.14 4.61
CA SER A 145 -8.89 -17.97 5.05
C SER A 145 -7.67 -18.42 5.85
N TYR A 146 -6.61 -17.58 5.83
CA TYR A 146 -5.38 -17.80 6.57
C TYR A 146 -4.97 -16.51 7.30
N ASP A 147 -4.98 -16.55 8.65
CA ASP A 147 -4.43 -15.48 9.48
C ASP A 147 -2.95 -15.77 9.78
N PRO A 148 -2.00 -14.94 9.33
CA PRO A 148 -0.59 -15.12 9.62
C PRO A 148 -0.22 -14.76 11.07
N GLU A 149 -1.18 -14.41 11.90
CA GLU A 149 -0.99 -14.07 13.32
C GLU A 149 0.07 -12.96 13.52
N VAL A 150 -0.05 -11.88 12.73
CA VAL A 150 0.84 -10.71 12.88
C VAL A 150 0.76 -10.18 14.30
N PRO A 151 1.88 -10.04 15.02
CA PRO A 151 1.88 -9.47 16.38
C PRO A 151 1.22 -8.09 16.39
N LYS A 152 0.18 -7.91 17.20
CA LYS A 152 -0.66 -6.71 17.16
C LYS A 152 0.07 -5.42 17.59
N ASP A 153 1.19 -5.53 18.31
CA ASP A 153 2.09 -4.42 18.60
C ASP A 153 2.87 -3.91 17.37
N TRP A 154 2.86 -4.66 16.24
CA TRP A 154 3.41 -4.19 14.97
C TRP A 154 2.61 -3.03 14.37
N GLY A 155 1.33 -2.88 14.71
CA GLY A 155 0.49 -1.78 14.24
C GLY A 155 1.06 -0.38 14.56
N ARG A 156 1.80 -0.23 15.65
CA ARG A 156 2.47 1.03 16.01
C ARG A 156 3.66 1.38 15.08
N LYS A 157 4.18 0.41 14.31
CA LYS A 157 5.22 0.60 13.29
C LYS A 157 4.64 0.93 11.90
N ALA A 158 3.34 0.75 11.75
CA ALA A 158 2.62 1.02 10.50
C ALA A 158 2.18 2.48 10.46
N CYS A 159 2.70 3.27 9.51
CA CYS A 159 2.36 4.69 9.40
C CYS A 159 0.88 4.93 9.07
N CYS A 160 0.27 4.00 8.38
CA CYS A 160 -0.96 4.24 7.64
C CYS A 160 -1.92 3.06 7.80
N ASP A 161 -2.22 2.68 9.05
CA ASP A 161 -2.98 1.51 9.43
C ASP A 161 -2.32 0.17 9.03
N VAL A 162 -2.93 -0.93 9.40
CA VAL A 162 -2.42 -2.30 9.27
C VAL A 162 -2.83 -2.94 7.94
N VAL A 163 -2.69 -2.18 6.87
CA VAL A 163 -3.15 -2.50 5.53
C VAL A 163 -2.30 -3.55 4.82
N ASN A 164 -2.89 -4.19 3.81
CA ASN A 164 -2.21 -5.04 2.85
C ASN A 164 -2.84 -4.86 1.45
N ARG A 165 -2.01 -4.72 0.39
CA ARG A 165 -2.48 -4.41 -0.96
C ARG A 165 -2.72 -5.61 -1.86
N GLY A 166 -2.56 -6.83 -1.34
CA GLY A 166 -2.94 -8.05 -2.05
C GLY A 166 -1.87 -9.13 -2.10
N VAL A 167 -2.15 -10.12 -2.92
CA VAL A 167 -1.35 -11.33 -3.10
C VAL A 167 -0.78 -11.42 -4.52
N ALA A 168 0.14 -12.36 -4.72
CA ALA A 168 0.44 -12.90 -6.04
C ALA A 168 0.11 -14.39 -6.07
N VAL A 169 -0.36 -14.89 -7.20
CA VAL A 169 -0.70 -16.30 -7.39
C VAL A 169 0.22 -16.88 -8.47
N TRP A 170 0.81 -18.04 -8.20
CA TRP A 170 1.78 -18.65 -9.08
C TRP A 170 1.82 -20.15 -8.94
N LYS A 171 1.55 -20.87 -10.05
CA LYS A 171 1.69 -22.35 -10.15
C LYS A 171 1.03 -23.10 -8.99
N GLY A 172 -0.24 -22.77 -8.67
CA GLY A 172 -1.01 -23.44 -7.63
C GLY A 172 -0.76 -22.92 -6.21
N HIS A 173 -0.06 -21.81 -6.04
CA HIS A 173 0.28 -21.23 -4.75
C HIS A 173 -0.07 -19.75 -4.66
N VAL A 174 -0.39 -19.32 -3.44
CA VAL A 174 -0.62 -17.91 -3.09
C VAL A 174 0.57 -17.40 -2.29
N PHE A 175 1.09 -16.24 -2.69
CA PHE A 175 2.19 -15.55 -2.00
C PHE A 175 1.68 -14.25 -1.42
N SER A 176 1.90 -14.04 -0.13
CA SER A 176 1.56 -12.79 0.56
C SER A 176 2.74 -12.31 1.39
N ALA A 177 2.90 -11.01 1.49
CA ALA A 177 3.86 -10.39 2.38
C ALA A 177 3.12 -9.83 3.61
N THR A 178 3.55 -10.19 4.80
CA THR A 178 2.88 -9.78 6.03
C THR A 178 3.39 -8.45 6.57
N LEU A 179 2.55 -7.74 7.31
CA LEU A 179 2.90 -6.43 7.88
C LEU A 179 4.18 -6.47 8.72
N ASP A 180 4.46 -7.59 9.41
CA ASP A 180 5.65 -7.80 10.23
C ASP A 180 6.88 -8.29 9.44
N GLY A 181 6.81 -8.23 8.11
CA GLY A 181 7.96 -8.46 7.22
C GLY A 181 8.25 -9.92 6.92
N ARG A 182 7.31 -10.83 7.10
CA ARG A 182 7.41 -12.19 6.56
C ARG A 182 6.88 -12.25 5.13
N LEU A 183 7.42 -13.15 4.34
CA LEU A 183 6.87 -13.60 3.07
C LEU A 183 6.37 -15.02 3.27
N ILE A 184 5.12 -15.29 2.92
CA ILE A 184 4.47 -16.59 3.08
C ILE A 184 4.06 -17.17 1.74
N LYS A 185 4.13 -18.50 1.61
CA LYS A 185 3.62 -19.30 0.50
C LYS A 185 2.55 -20.23 1.03
N LEU A 186 1.34 -20.14 0.48
CA LEU A 186 0.20 -21.00 0.82
C LEU A 186 -0.15 -21.89 -0.37
N ASP A 187 -0.68 -23.08 -0.10
CA ASP A 187 -1.36 -23.88 -1.11
C ASP A 187 -2.66 -23.16 -1.53
N ALA A 188 -2.83 -22.90 -2.82
CA ALA A 188 -3.97 -22.12 -3.29
C ALA A 188 -5.32 -22.82 -3.13
N LYS A 189 -5.35 -24.16 -3.06
CA LYS A 189 -6.56 -24.97 -2.94
C LYS A 189 -7.02 -25.09 -1.49
N THR A 190 -6.08 -25.19 -0.54
CA THR A 190 -6.37 -25.50 0.86
C THR A 190 -6.13 -24.35 1.83
N GLY A 191 -5.33 -23.34 1.44
CA GLY A 191 -4.87 -22.26 2.33
C GLY A 191 -3.78 -22.69 3.31
N GLU A 192 -3.29 -23.95 3.23
CA GLU A 192 -2.25 -24.44 4.13
C GLU A 192 -0.90 -23.74 3.88
N LEU A 193 -0.22 -23.39 4.97
CA LEU A 193 1.12 -22.80 4.92
C LEU A 193 2.14 -23.83 4.44
N ILE A 194 2.84 -23.50 3.34
CA ILE A 194 3.92 -24.34 2.80
C ILE A 194 5.26 -23.90 3.37
N TRP A 195 5.53 -22.59 3.32
CA TRP A 195 6.71 -22.00 3.96
C TRP A 195 6.49 -20.53 4.32
N GLU A 196 7.22 -20.05 5.30
CA GLU A 196 7.36 -18.64 5.62
C GLU A 196 8.83 -18.28 5.87
N ILE A 197 9.22 -17.06 5.48
CA ILE A 197 10.57 -16.53 5.71
C ILE A 197 10.50 -15.09 6.20
N ASN A 198 11.49 -14.70 7.00
CA ASN A 198 11.71 -13.30 7.35
C ASN A 198 12.45 -12.57 6.23
N THR A 199 11.88 -11.50 5.70
CA THR A 199 12.52 -10.68 4.66
C THR A 199 13.28 -9.48 5.21
N LEU A 200 13.02 -9.10 6.47
CA LEU A 200 13.61 -7.92 7.10
C LEU A 200 15.10 -8.12 7.38
N ILE A 201 15.88 -7.10 7.09
CA ILE A 201 17.32 -7.08 7.39
C ILE A 201 17.59 -6.91 8.89
N ASP A 202 16.66 -6.29 9.61
CA ASP A 202 16.71 -6.11 11.07
C ASP A 202 15.29 -6.06 11.64
N ARG A 203 14.88 -7.08 12.38
CA ARG A 203 13.55 -7.12 13.03
C ARG A 203 13.40 -6.20 14.24
N SER A 204 14.52 -5.70 14.79
CA SER A 204 14.46 -4.75 15.90
C SER A 204 14.09 -3.34 15.45
N SER A 205 14.32 -3.02 14.17
CA SER A 205 13.92 -1.77 13.54
C SER A 205 12.44 -1.76 13.14
N ASP A 206 11.91 -0.58 12.81
CA ASP A 206 10.48 -0.38 12.58
C ASP A 206 10.11 -0.57 11.09
N TYR A 207 10.57 -1.69 10.51
CA TYR A 207 10.18 -2.12 9.17
C TYR A 207 8.76 -2.64 9.12
N THR A 208 8.06 -2.36 8.01
CA THR A 208 6.75 -2.95 7.68
C THR A 208 6.70 -3.34 6.22
N ILE A 209 5.73 -4.18 5.85
CA ILE A 209 5.38 -4.43 4.45
C ILE A 209 3.88 -4.30 4.29
N THR A 210 3.45 -3.45 3.35
CA THR A 210 2.06 -3.22 2.99
C THR A 210 1.76 -3.49 1.51
N GLY A 211 2.82 -3.58 0.68
CA GLY A 211 2.72 -3.81 -0.75
C GLY A 211 2.43 -5.26 -1.12
N ALA A 212 1.71 -5.48 -2.22
CA ALA A 212 1.53 -6.79 -2.79
C ALA A 212 2.83 -7.29 -3.45
N PRO A 213 3.23 -8.56 -3.27
CA PRO A 213 4.37 -9.12 -3.98
C PRO A 213 4.11 -9.20 -5.49
N ARG A 214 5.17 -9.22 -6.29
CA ARG A 214 5.13 -9.46 -7.74
C ARG A 214 5.92 -10.71 -8.06
N ILE A 215 5.52 -11.44 -9.12
CA ILE A 215 6.17 -12.69 -9.50
C ILE A 215 6.49 -12.71 -10.99
N SER A 216 7.71 -13.12 -11.34
CA SER A 216 8.12 -13.51 -12.67
C SER A 216 9.29 -14.48 -12.60
N ASN A 217 9.50 -15.32 -13.62
CA ASN A 217 10.64 -16.22 -13.74
C ASN A 217 10.92 -17.04 -12.46
N ASN A 218 9.87 -17.54 -11.79
CA ASN A 218 9.93 -18.25 -10.51
C ASN A 218 10.62 -17.46 -9.37
N LYS A 219 10.56 -16.13 -9.42
CA LYS A 219 11.03 -15.26 -8.35
C LYS A 219 9.88 -14.40 -7.86
N VAL A 220 9.75 -14.30 -6.55
CA VAL A 220 8.83 -13.36 -5.90
C VAL A 220 9.62 -12.14 -5.43
N PHE A 221 9.15 -10.95 -5.81
CA PHE A 221 9.78 -9.66 -5.51
C PHE A 221 8.98 -8.94 -4.44
N ILE A 222 9.68 -8.41 -3.46
CA ILE A 222 9.08 -7.61 -2.38
C ILE A 222 10.08 -6.57 -1.85
N GLY A 223 9.55 -5.37 -1.55
CA GLY A 223 10.28 -4.30 -0.90
C GLY A 223 9.89 -4.15 0.57
N ASN A 224 10.08 -2.96 1.13
CA ASN A 224 9.74 -2.64 2.51
C ASN A 224 9.16 -1.23 2.67
N GLY A 225 8.45 -0.99 3.77
CA GLY A 225 8.01 0.31 4.28
C GLY A 225 8.75 0.70 5.56
N GLY A 226 8.38 1.86 6.16
CA GLY A 226 8.89 2.33 7.45
C GLY A 226 9.88 3.50 7.35
N ALA A 227 9.95 4.22 6.22
CA ALA A 227 10.91 5.32 6.03
C ALA A 227 10.87 6.35 7.16
N GLU A 228 9.67 6.80 7.57
CA GLU A 228 9.45 7.82 8.60
C GLU A 228 9.98 7.42 9.98
N TYR A 229 10.08 6.12 10.23
CA TYR A 229 10.64 5.53 11.46
C TYR A 229 12.15 5.32 11.41
N GLY A 230 12.79 5.71 10.31
CA GLY A 230 14.24 5.62 10.19
C GLY A 230 14.76 4.25 9.78
N VAL A 231 14.19 3.66 8.73
CA VAL A 231 14.68 2.40 8.15
C VAL A 231 15.33 2.64 6.79
N ARG A 232 16.14 1.68 6.35
CA ARG A 232 16.82 1.67 5.06
C ARG A 232 16.02 0.91 4.02
N GLY A 233 15.81 1.50 2.84
CA GLY A 233 15.09 0.89 1.73
C GLY A 233 15.87 -0.19 1.00
N TYR A 234 15.13 -1.21 0.52
CA TYR A 234 15.62 -2.27 -0.34
C TYR A 234 14.47 -2.98 -1.06
N VAL A 235 14.81 -3.77 -2.07
CA VAL A 235 13.95 -4.78 -2.68
C VAL A 235 14.69 -6.11 -2.72
N SER A 236 13.98 -7.22 -2.59
CA SER A 236 14.54 -8.56 -2.61
C SER A 236 13.78 -9.46 -3.57
N ALA A 237 14.50 -10.38 -4.21
CA ALA A 237 13.95 -11.48 -4.97
C ALA A 237 14.20 -12.79 -4.23
N TYR A 238 13.16 -13.59 -4.08
CA TYR A 238 13.23 -14.92 -3.48
C TYR A 238 12.77 -15.96 -4.49
N ASP A 239 13.39 -17.13 -4.50
CA ASP A 239 12.94 -18.25 -5.32
C ASP A 239 11.60 -18.78 -4.80
N THR A 240 10.63 -18.97 -5.70
CA THR A 240 9.26 -19.37 -5.35
C THR A 240 9.15 -20.78 -4.78
N GLU A 241 10.13 -21.68 -5.07
CA GLU A 241 10.09 -23.06 -4.59
C GLU A 241 10.94 -23.24 -3.33
N THR A 242 12.19 -22.73 -3.35
CA THR A 242 13.15 -22.96 -2.27
C THR A 242 13.09 -21.93 -1.16
N SER A 243 12.41 -20.80 -1.37
CA SER A 243 12.39 -19.63 -0.49
C SER A 243 13.75 -18.92 -0.31
N GLU A 244 14.77 -19.35 -1.02
CA GLU A 244 16.11 -18.77 -0.91
C GLU A 244 16.16 -17.34 -1.48
N LEU A 245 16.92 -16.47 -0.82
CA LEU A 245 17.22 -15.13 -1.32
C LEU A 245 18.10 -15.24 -2.58
N VAL A 246 17.56 -14.84 -3.74
CA VAL A 246 18.31 -14.84 -5.01
C VAL A 246 19.20 -13.62 -5.10
N TRP A 247 18.62 -12.43 -4.83
CA TRP A 247 19.36 -11.17 -4.76
C TRP A 247 18.60 -10.14 -3.91
N ARG A 248 19.33 -9.13 -3.43
CA ARG A 248 18.79 -7.94 -2.78
C ARG A 248 19.48 -6.70 -3.32
N PHE A 249 18.69 -5.68 -3.66
CA PHE A 249 19.16 -4.37 -4.07
C PHE A 249 18.78 -3.33 -3.02
N TYR A 250 19.77 -2.64 -2.48
CA TYR A 250 19.55 -1.52 -1.57
C TYR A 250 19.30 -0.23 -2.37
N THR A 251 18.43 0.63 -1.87
CA THR A 251 18.04 1.89 -2.54
C THR A 251 18.69 3.11 -1.90
N VAL A 252 19.32 2.94 -0.74
CA VAL A 252 20.05 3.98 0.01
C VAL A 252 21.40 3.42 0.43
N PRO A 253 22.50 4.18 0.29
CA PRO A 253 23.83 3.70 0.66
C PRO A 253 23.94 3.51 2.17
N GLY A 254 24.67 2.47 2.57
CA GLY A 254 25.02 2.19 3.96
C GLY A 254 26.10 3.13 4.47
N ASN A 255 26.77 2.73 5.58
CA ASN A 255 27.88 3.48 6.16
C ASN A 255 29.07 3.52 5.19
N PRO A 256 29.51 4.70 4.70
CA PRO A 256 30.58 4.80 3.71
C PRO A 256 31.97 4.41 4.25
N SER A 257 32.12 4.18 5.55
CA SER A 257 33.36 3.62 6.13
C SER A 257 33.46 2.08 6.02
N LEU A 258 32.40 1.42 5.55
CA LEU A 258 32.32 -0.01 5.34
C LEU A 258 32.22 -0.32 3.83
N PRO A 259 32.58 -1.53 3.39
CA PRO A 259 32.33 -1.96 2.01
C PRO A 259 30.82 -1.88 1.67
N PHE A 260 30.49 -1.38 0.50
CA PHE A 260 29.13 -1.38 0.01
C PHE A 260 28.71 -2.77 -0.50
N GLU A 261 27.43 -3.06 -0.42
CA GLU A 261 26.86 -4.37 -0.76
C GLU A 261 26.87 -4.63 -2.27
N HIS A 262 26.77 -3.56 -3.08
CA HIS A 262 26.84 -3.61 -4.54
C HIS A 262 27.35 -2.26 -5.10
N PRO A 263 27.90 -2.23 -6.35
CA PRO A 263 28.59 -1.06 -6.90
C PRO A 263 27.73 0.20 -7.00
N GLU A 264 26.43 0.05 -7.19
CA GLU A 264 25.48 1.17 -7.30
C GLU A 264 25.40 1.98 -6.01
N MET A 265 25.76 1.38 -4.86
CA MET A 265 25.81 2.08 -3.58
C MET A 265 27.04 3.00 -3.46
N GLU A 266 28.14 2.73 -4.18
CA GLU A 266 29.27 3.67 -4.28
C GLU A 266 28.82 4.93 -5.04
N LEU A 267 28.15 4.74 -6.20
CA LEU A 267 27.57 5.85 -6.96
C LEU A 267 26.59 6.66 -6.12
N ALA A 268 25.68 5.97 -5.41
CA ALA A 268 24.70 6.64 -4.57
C ALA A 268 25.35 7.44 -3.44
N ALA A 269 26.37 6.89 -2.76
CA ALA A 269 27.04 7.54 -1.64
C ALA A 269 27.71 8.88 -2.01
N GLU A 270 28.16 9.04 -3.25
CA GLU A 270 28.71 10.32 -3.75
C GLU A 270 27.69 11.46 -3.74
N THR A 271 26.40 11.13 -3.74
CA THR A 271 25.28 12.08 -3.74
C THR A 271 24.74 12.38 -2.34
N TRP A 272 25.30 11.78 -1.29
CA TRP A 272 24.97 12.02 0.11
C TRP A 272 26.15 12.71 0.78
N LYS A 273 25.97 13.91 1.33
CA LYS A 273 27.08 14.73 1.77
C LYS A 273 26.91 15.28 3.18
N GLY A 274 27.86 14.97 4.04
CA GLY A 274 28.05 15.64 5.34
C GLY A 274 27.11 15.20 6.47
N GLY A 275 26.24 14.21 6.25
CA GLY A 275 25.35 13.61 7.26
C GLY A 275 25.79 12.23 7.67
N GLU A 276 25.12 11.67 8.68
CA GLU A 276 25.25 10.28 9.12
C GLU A 276 23.93 9.51 8.89
N TRP A 277 23.33 9.68 7.68
CA TRP A 277 22.03 9.10 7.30
C TRP A 277 21.89 7.62 7.60
N TRP A 278 22.99 6.85 7.52
CA TRP A 278 23.00 5.43 7.80
C TRP A 278 22.67 5.06 9.25
N LYS A 279 22.81 6.00 10.20
CA LYS A 279 22.43 5.78 11.61
C LYS A 279 20.92 5.78 11.82
N ILE A 280 20.20 6.47 10.94
CA ILE A 280 18.76 6.61 10.95
C ILE A 280 18.13 6.04 9.66
N GLY A 281 18.80 5.13 8.98
CA GLY A 281 18.31 4.39 7.82
C GLY A 281 18.31 5.13 6.49
N GLY A 282 17.97 6.42 6.45
CA GLY A 282 17.97 7.25 5.26
C GLY A 282 16.71 7.15 4.38
N GLY A 283 15.81 6.21 4.61
CA GLY A 283 14.55 6.03 3.86
C GLY A 283 14.71 5.25 2.56
N GLY A 284 14.07 5.69 1.48
CA GLY A 284 14.15 5.07 0.16
C GLY A 284 13.41 3.74 0.04
N THR A 285 12.37 3.52 0.82
CA THR A 285 11.64 2.25 0.87
C THR A 285 10.85 1.99 -0.41
N VAL A 286 10.80 0.72 -0.86
CA VAL A 286 10.02 0.26 -2.01
C VAL A 286 8.72 -0.36 -1.48
N TRP A 287 7.76 0.51 -1.12
CA TRP A 287 6.58 0.07 -0.37
C TRP A 287 5.35 -0.22 -1.23
N ASN A 288 5.36 0.09 -2.54
CA ASN A 288 4.22 -0.17 -3.42
C ASN A 288 4.65 -0.68 -4.80
N SER A 289 4.89 0.19 -5.79
CA SER A 289 5.00 -0.20 -7.19
C SER A 289 6.29 -0.96 -7.50
N ILE A 290 6.11 -2.19 -7.99
CA ILE A 290 7.11 -3.06 -8.59
C ILE A 290 6.50 -3.60 -9.87
N VAL A 291 7.11 -3.36 -11.04
CA VAL A 291 6.58 -3.76 -12.34
C VAL A 291 7.60 -4.60 -13.10
N TYR A 292 7.21 -5.78 -13.55
CA TYR A 292 8.04 -6.62 -14.39
C TYR A 292 7.78 -6.34 -15.87
N ASP A 293 8.83 -6.18 -16.64
CA ASP A 293 8.79 -5.99 -18.08
C ASP A 293 9.35 -7.23 -18.80
N PRO A 294 8.50 -8.03 -19.43
CA PRO A 294 8.95 -9.24 -20.14
C PRO A 294 9.77 -8.94 -21.40
N ASP A 295 9.59 -7.78 -22.05
CA ASP A 295 10.30 -7.40 -23.26
C ASP A 295 11.80 -7.19 -23.04
N PHE A 296 12.17 -6.64 -21.87
CA PHE A 296 13.55 -6.34 -21.52
C PHE A 296 14.09 -7.20 -20.37
N ASN A 297 13.26 -8.10 -19.81
CA ASN A 297 13.54 -8.83 -18.57
C ASN A 297 14.00 -7.89 -17.45
N GLN A 298 13.27 -6.78 -17.28
CA GLN A 298 13.56 -5.74 -16.31
C GLN A 298 12.50 -5.67 -15.22
N LEU A 299 12.93 -5.27 -14.06
CA LEU A 299 12.06 -4.97 -12.93
C LEU A 299 12.15 -3.47 -12.63
N TYR A 300 11.05 -2.73 -12.77
CA TYR A 300 10.98 -1.33 -12.42
C TYR A 300 10.51 -1.17 -10.99
N LEU A 301 11.24 -0.39 -10.21
CA LEU A 301 10.98 -0.12 -8.81
C LEU A 301 10.63 1.34 -8.62
N GLY A 302 9.55 1.62 -7.92
CA GLY A 302 9.29 2.92 -7.35
C GLY A 302 9.99 3.07 -6.00
N VAL A 303 10.85 4.06 -5.85
CA VAL A 303 11.62 4.32 -4.62
C VAL A 303 11.02 5.49 -3.85
N GLY A 304 10.90 5.32 -2.54
CA GLY A 304 10.30 6.27 -1.61
C GLY A 304 11.16 7.47 -1.24
N ASN A 305 10.63 8.24 -0.32
CA ASN A 305 11.19 9.47 0.24
C ASN A 305 12.40 9.23 1.15
N GLY A 306 13.07 10.33 1.50
CA GLY A 306 14.15 10.34 2.48
C GLY A 306 13.69 10.36 3.93
N SER A 307 14.51 9.84 4.83
CA SER A 307 14.34 9.94 6.28
C SER A 307 15.58 10.59 6.93
N PRO A 308 15.41 11.73 7.66
CA PRO A 308 14.22 12.59 7.74
C PRO A 308 13.76 13.15 6.38
N TRP A 309 12.54 13.72 6.30
CA TRP A 309 12.08 14.35 5.06
C TRP A 309 13.00 15.53 4.66
N THR A 310 13.42 16.32 5.64
CA THR A 310 14.25 17.50 5.41
C THR A 310 15.67 17.14 5.00
N ARG A 311 16.04 17.45 3.75
CA ARG A 311 17.35 17.09 3.17
C ARG A 311 18.55 17.70 3.89
N VAL A 312 18.43 18.90 4.44
CA VAL A 312 19.53 19.57 5.15
C VAL A 312 19.92 18.82 6.44
N ILE A 313 19.04 18.00 6.99
CA ILE A 313 19.33 17.16 8.16
C ILE A 313 20.08 15.88 7.74
N ARG A 314 19.58 15.16 6.74
CA ARG A 314 20.19 13.89 6.31
C ARG A 314 21.41 14.06 5.42
N SER A 315 21.52 15.17 4.70
CA SER A 315 22.61 15.47 3.77
C SER A 315 22.94 16.98 3.78
N PRO A 316 23.48 17.52 4.88
CA PRO A 316 23.70 18.97 5.06
C PRO A 316 24.67 19.57 4.04
N GLY A 317 25.54 18.77 3.42
CA GLY A 317 26.40 19.17 2.31
C GLY A 317 25.71 19.18 0.94
N GLY A 318 24.40 18.89 0.88
CA GLY A 318 23.63 18.81 -0.36
C GLY A 318 23.78 17.47 -1.09
N GLY A 319 23.43 17.47 -2.37
CA GLY A 319 23.43 16.30 -3.25
C GLY A 319 22.05 15.72 -3.47
N ASP A 320 21.95 14.86 -4.46
CA ASP A 320 20.67 14.33 -4.96
C ASP A 320 20.09 13.23 -4.12
N ASN A 321 20.88 12.63 -3.23
CA ASN A 321 20.49 11.51 -2.35
C ASN A 321 19.95 10.30 -3.11
N LEU A 322 20.72 9.77 -4.07
CA LEU A 322 20.33 8.56 -4.82
C LEU A 322 20.18 7.35 -3.88
N PHE A 323 19.11 6.55 -4.07
CA PHE A 323 18.09 6.62 -5.12
C PHE A 323 16.72 7.05 -4.57
N LEU A 324 16.66 8.02 -3.66
CA LEU A 324 15.38 8.54 -3.18
C LEU A 324 14.53 9.05 -4.34
N SER A 325 13.21 8.89 -4.22
CA SER A 325 12.23 9.46 -5.16
C SER A 325 12.57 9.16 -6.63
N SER A 326 12.92 7.90 -6.91
CA SER A 326 13.43 7.45 -8.20
C SER A 326 12.63 6.29 -8.75
N ILE A 327 12.64 6.15 -10.08
CA ILE A 327 12.33 4.92 -10.78
C ILE A 327 13.65 4.23 -11.07
N VAL A 328 13.82 2.99 -10.61
CA VAL A 328 15.04 2.20 -10.80
C VAL A 328 14.71 0.95 -11.60
N ALA A 329 15.43 0.72 -12.70
CA ALA A 329 15.31 -0.48 -13.51
C ALA A 329 16.43 -1.47 -13.18
N LEU A 330 16.04 -2.67 -12.78
CA LEU A 330 16.96 -3.77 -12.48
C LEU A 330 16.79 -4.90 -13.51
N ASP A 331 17.84 -5.65 -13.74
CA ASP A 331 17.75 -6.96 -14.36
C ASP A 331 17.02 -7.91 -13.42
N ALA A 332 15.90 -8.49 -13.84
CA ALA A 332 15.02 -9.27 -12.96
C ALA A 332 15.67 -10.57 -12.45
N ASP A 333 16.67 -11.10 -13.15
CA ASP A 333 17.35 -12.33 -12.74
C ASP A 333 18.49 -12.09 -11.75
N THR A 334 19.18 -10.95 -11.89
CA THR A 334 20.42 -10.70 -11.15
C THR A 334 20.35 -9.55 -10.15
N GLY A 335 19.30 -8.73 -10.19
CA GLY A 335 19.17 -7.52 -9.37
C GLY A 335 20.12 -6.39 -9.74
N LYS A 336 20.90 -6.49 -10.84
CA LYS A 336 21.81 -5.44 -11.27
C LYS A 336 21.07 -4.30 -11.94
N MET A 337 21.41 -3.06 -11.56
CA MET A 337 20.80 -1.87 -12.14
C MET A 337 21.15 -1.74 -13.65
N LYS A 338 20.12 -1.42 -14.45
CA LYS A 338 20.23 -1.09 -15.87
C LYS A 338 20.25 0.42 -16.06
N TRP A 339 19.33 1.13 -15.41
CA TRP A 339 19.20 2.57 -15.43
C TRP A 339 18.38 3.05 -14.22
N TYR A 340 18.40 4.35 -13.96
CA TYR A 340 17.50 5.01 -13.02
C TYR A 340 17.06 6.37 -13.58
N TYR A 341 15.91 6.85 -13.11
CA TYR A 341 15.42 8.20 -13.32
C TYR A 341 14.92 8.77 -12.00
N GLN A 342 15.51 9.86 -11.54
CA GLN A 342 15.14 10.49 -10.27
C GLN A 342 14.10 11.57 -10.50
N THR A 343 12.87 11.37 -10.02
CA THR A 343 11.75 12.30 -10.21
C THR A 343 11.88 13.55 -9.33
N THR A 344 12.52 13.42 -8.15
CA THR A 344 12.71 14.52 -7.21
C THR A 344 14.12 14.44 -6.60
N PRO A 345 15.16 14.96 -7.30
CA PRO A 345 16.52 14.99 -6.75
C PRO A 345 16.59 15.79 -5.44
N GLY A 346 17.18 15.17 -4.39
CA GLY A 346 17.26 15.78 -3.07
C GLY A 346 15.89 16.08 -2.45
N ASP A 347 14.93 15.16 -2.61
CA ASP A 347 13.57 15.31 -2.06
C ASP A 347 13.56 15.91 -0.65
N ASN A 348 12.62 16.79 -0.40
CA ASN A 348 12.51 17.60 0.83
C ASN A 348 11.06 17.65 1.36
N TRP A 349 10.12 16.93 0.72
CA TRP A 349 8.68 17.12 0.90
C TRP A 349 7.89 15.81 1.03
N ASP A 350 8.57 14.67 1.17
CA ASP A 350 7.96 13.33 1.14
C ASP A 350 7.45 12.93 -0.27
N TYR A 351 8.11 13.41 -1.33
CA TYR A 351 7.72 13.06 -2.69
C TYR A 351 8.28 11.72 -3.11
N THR A 352 7.48 10.68 -2.95
CA THR A 352 7.83 9.32 -3.35
C THR A 352 7.60 9.09 -4.85
N ALA A 353 8.33 8.15 -5.45
CA ALA A 353 8.07 7.65 -6.80
C ALA A 353 7.51 6.21 -6.79
N VAL A 354 6.79 5.83 -5.73
CA VAL A 354 6.25 4.48 -5.54
C VAL A 354 4.81 4.30 -6.05
N GLN A 355 4.22 5.34 -6.64
CA GLN A 355 2.92 5.29 -7.28
C GLN A 355 2.93 4.29 -8.44
N ASP A 356 1.77 3.72 -8.76
CA ASP A 356 1.69 2.70 -9.80
C ASP A 356 2.34 3.17 -11.12
N MET A 357 3.15 2.29 -11.70
CA MET A 357 3.76 2.46 -13.01
C MET A 357 3.00 1.62 -14.02
N MET A 358 2.78 2.15 -15.22
CA MET A 358 2.11 1.45 -16.31
C MET A 358 3.05 1.38 -17.52
N LEU A 359 3.03 0.24 -18.21
CA LEU A 359 3.79 0.02 -19.43
C LEU A 359 2.87 0.11 -20.64
N ALA A 360 3.36 0.70 -21.74
CA ALA A 360 2.61 0.77 -23.00
C ALA A 360 3.56 0.85 -24.19
N ASP A 361 3.05 0.48 -25.36
CA ASP A 361 3.68 0.74 -26.65
C ASP A 361 2.96 1.92 -27.30
N MET A 362 3.66 3.03 -27.52
CA MET A 362 3.07 4.26 -28.05
C MET A 362 3.94 4.90 -29.13
N GLU A 363 3.32 5.66 -30.02
CA GLU A 363 4.04 6.54 -30.94
C GLU A 363 4.32 7.88 -30.27
N VAL A 364 5.60 8.20 -30.08
CA VAL A 364 6.08 9.46 -29.52
C VAL A 364 6.95 10.15 -30.56
N ASP A 365 6.55 11.34 -31.00
CA ASP A 365 7.24 12.12 -32.06
C ASP A 365 7.46 11.34 -33.36
N GLY A 366 6.45 10.53 -33.79
CA GLY A 366 6.50 9.72 -35.01
C GLY A 366 7.33 8.42 -34.86
N ILE A 367 7.78 8.07 -33.67
CA ILE A 367 8.59 6.88 -33.40
C ILE A 367 7.82 5.96 -32.43
N LYS A 368 7.65 4.68 -32.82
CA LYS A 368 7.13 3.67 -31.89
C LYS A 368 8.11 3.42 -30.76
N ARG A 369 7.65 3.56 -29.53
CA ARG A 369 8.47 3.40 -28.31
C ARG A 369 7.76 2.52 -27.30
N LYS A 370 8.55 1.79 -26.55
CA LYS A 370 8.13 1.09 -25.33
C LYS A 370 8.30 2.07 -24.16
N ILE A 371 7.19 2.48 -23.56
CA ILE A 371 7.19 3.54 -22.56
C ILE A 371 6.75 3.04 -21.19
N LEU A 372 7.25 3.72 -20.16
CA LEU A 372 6.79 3.65 -18.79
C LEU A 372 6.14 4.98 -18.42
N MET A 373 4.98 4.91 -17.80
CA MET A 373 4.21 6.07 -17.34
C MET A 373 4.06 6.04 -15.82
N GLN A 374 4.21 7.20 -15.18
CA GLN A 374 3.97 7.36 -13.74
C GLN A 374 3.50 8.76 -13.39
N ALA A 375 2.58 8.87 -12.41
CA ALA A 375 2.18 10.11 -11.74
C ALA A 375 2.64 10.07 -10.26
N PRO A 376 3.90 10.36 -9.93
CA PRO A 376 4.39 10.35 -8.56
C PRO A 376 3.83 11.51 -7.72
N LYS A 377 4.06 11.50 -6.40
CA LYS A 377 3.59 12.51 -5.44
C LYS A 377 3.94 13.94 -5.84
N ASN A 378 5.04 14.16 -6.56
CA ASN A 378 5.60 15.50 -6.85
C ASN A 378 4.75 16.37 -7.80
N GLY A 379 3.67 15.83 -8.37
CA GLY A 379 2.70 16.57 -9.19
C GLY A 379 3.01 16.60 -10.69
N PHE A 380 4.11 15.98 -11.14
CA PHE A 380 4.44 15.82 -12.55
C PHE A 380 4.14 14.41 -13.03
N PHE A 381 3.52 14.27 -14.20
CA PHE A 381 3.34 13.01 -14.90
C PHE A 381 4.54 12.77 -15.80
N TYR A 382 5.19 11.61 -15.68
CA TYR A 382 6.40 11.26 -16.43
C TYR A 382 6.10 10.18 -17.45
N VAL A 383 6.68 10.33 -18.66
CA VAL A 383 6.75 9.30 -19.70
C VAL A 383 8.22 9.04 -19.99
N LEU A 384 8.68 7.83 -19.72
CA LEU A 384 10.07 7.40 -19.91
C LEU A 384 10.17 6.34 -21.00
N ASP A 385 11.27 6.30 -21.73
CA ASP A 385 11.63 5.17 -22.60
C ASP A 385 12.08 3.99 -21.72
N ARG A 386 11.43 2.82 -21.84
CA ARG A 386 11.75 1.62 -21.03
C ARG A 386 13.15 1.08 -21.26
N LYS A 387 13.73 1.37 -22.43
CA LYS A 387 15.04 0.87 -22.82
C LYS A 387 16.18 1.42 -21.96
N ASP A 388 16.12 2.72 -21.66
CA ASP A 388 17.25 3.44 -21.06
C ASP A 388 16.86 4.50 -20.02
N GLY A 389 15.56 4.59 -19.67
CA GLY A 389 15.05 5.55 -18.71
C GLY A 389 15.02 7.00 -19.19
N LYS A 390 15.21 7.24 -20.49
CA LYS A 390 15.21 8.61 -21.03
C LYS A 390 13.84 9.26 -20.87
N LEU A 391 13.83 10.50 -20.36
CA LEU A 391 12.62 11.32 -20.28
C LEU A 391 12.12 11.66 -21.69
N LEU A 392 10.85 11.35 -21.96
CA LEU A 392 10.17 11.68 -23.20
C LEU A 392 9.17 12.82 -22.99
N ARG A 393 8.45 12.81 -21.87
CA ARG A 393 7.48 13.86 -21.48
C ARG A 393 7.47 14.02 -19.97
N ALA A 394 7.21 15.26 -19.54
CA ALA A 394 6.89 15.60 -18.15
C ALA A 394 5.88 16.75 -18.15
N HIS A 395 4.73 16.54 -17.54
CA HIS A 395 3.63 17.51 -17.50
C HIS A 395 3.01 17.56 -16.11
N ASN A 396 2.63 18.75 -15.65
CA ASN A 396 1.86 18.86 -14.42
C ASN A 396 0.49 18.21 -14.61
N TYR A 397 0.11 17.34 -13.68
CA TYR A 397 -1.26 16.79 -13.64
C TYR A 397 -2.09 17.40 -12.49
N VAL A 398 -1.45 18.08 -11.54
CA VAL A 398 -2.06 18.89 -10.45
C VAL A 398 -1.31 20.20 -10.31
N SER A 399 -1.77 21.09 -9.43
CA SER A 399 -1.06 22.31 -9.05
C SER A 399 0.28 21.99 -8.39
N VAL A 400 1.33 22.72 -8.76
CA VAL A 400 2.70 22.55 -8.25
C VAL A 400 3.31 23.90 -7.94
N ASN A 401 3.91 24.06 -6.73
CA ASN A 401 4.62 25.29 -6.38
C ASN A 401 6.08 25.09 -5.92
N TRP A 402 6.48 23.84 -5.62
CA TRP A 402 7.86 23.50 -5.21
C TRP A 402 8.85 23.57 -6.38
N ALA A 403 8.36 23.40 -7.61
CA ALA A 403 9.14 23.48 -8.86
C ALA A 403 8.33 24.24 -9.92
N THR A 404 9.02 24.84 -10.88
CA THR A 404 8.38 25.58 -11.99
C THR A 404 8.06 24.66 -13.17
N HIS A 405 8.93 23.72 -13.49
CA HIS A 405 8.81 22.76 -14.60
C HIS A 405 9.89 21.67 -14.47
N VAL A 406 9.82 20.66 -15.32
CA VAL A 406 10.92 19.71 -15.54
C VAL A 406 11.68 20.13 -16.78
N ASP A 407 12.97 20.36 -16.66
CA ASP A 407 13.86 20.66 -17.78
C ASP A 407 14.00 19.40 -18.65
N MET A 408 13.59 19.46 -19.90
CA MET A 408 13.54 18.32 -20.82
C MET A 408 14.93 17.88 -21.34
N GLU A 409 15.95 18.73 -21.23
CA GLU A 409 17.33 18.38 -21.63
C GLU A 409 18.03 17.60 -20.53
N THR A 410 17.90 18.04 -19.29
CA THR A 410 18.52 17.41 -18.13
C THR A 410 17.67 16.35 -17.47
N GLY A 411 16.35 16.35 -17.71
CA GLY A 411 15.36 15.52 -17.03
C GLY A 411 15.10 15.91 -15.58
N ARG A 412 15.54 17.10 -15.14
CA ARG A 412 15.47 17.52 -13.73
C ARG A 412 14.39 18.56 -13.50
N PRO A 413 13.62 18.45 -12.39
CA PRO A 413 12.76 19.56 -11.96
C PRO A 413 13.59 20.81 -11.61
N VAL A 414 13.09 21.96 -11.99
CA VAL A 414 13.65 23.26 -11.64
C VAL A 414 12.96 23.76 -10.37
N GLU A 415 13.64 23.60 -9.22
CA GLU A 415 13.09 23.96 -7.91
C GLU A 415 12.75 25.46 -7.83
N ASN A 416 11.65 25.76 -7.15
CA ASN A 416 11.26 27.13 -6.81
C ASN A 416 11.87 27.54 -5.46
N MET A 417 12.98 28.25 -5.51
CA MET A 417 13.73 28.67 -4.32
C MET A 417 12.97 29.67 -3.43
N GLU A 418 11.87 30.25 -3.90
CA GLU A 418 11.00 31.11 -3.09
C GLU A 418 10.16 30.27 -2.08
N LYS A 419 10.06 28.97 -2.30
CA LYS A 419 9.34 28.01 -1.44
C LYS A 419 10.26 27.24 -0.50
N ASP A 420 11.33 27.88 -0.02
CA ASP A 420 12.27 27.33 0.94
C ASP A 420 11.75 27.48 2.38
N TYR A 421 11.22 26.41 2.96
CA TYR A 421 10.67 26.37 4.32
C TYR A 421 11.74 26.29 5.44
N LEU A 422 13.03 26.23 5.08
CA LEU A 422 14.10 26.24 6.07
C LEU A 422 14.19 27.55 6.84
N LYS A 423 13.76 28.67 6.24
CA LYS A 423 13.83 30.00 6.83
C LYS A 423 12.52 30.39 7.52
N GLU A 424 11.41 30.16 6.86
CA GLU A 424 10.09 30.52 7.33
C GLU A 424 9.04 29.52 6.86
N LYS A 425 7.86 29.49 7.50
CA LYS A 425 6.80 28.59 7.09
C LYS A 425 6.39 28.79 5.63
N GLN A 426 6.11 27.74 4.91
CA GLN A 426 5.65 27.73 3.52
C GLN A 426 4.46 26.82 3.33
N VAL A 427 3.48 27.24 2.54
CA VAL A 427 2.46 26.34 2.01
C VAL A 427 3.03 25.61 0.80
N MET A 428 3.14 24.28 0.90
CA MET A 428 3.63 23.39 -0.14
C MET A 428 2.50 22.73 -0.91
N ILE A 429 2.58 22.78 -2.24
CA ILE A 429 1.62 22.19 -3.19
C ILE A 429 2.41 21.40 -4.25
N PRO A 430 2.17 20.08 -4.36
CA PRO A 430 1.39 19.25 -3.45
C PRO A 430 1.96 19.23 -2.03
N GLY A 431 1.13 18.84 -1.03
CA GLY A 431 1.59 18.46 0.29
C GLY A 431 2.18 17.03 0.29
N PRO A 432 2.46 16.44 1.47
CA PRO A 432 3.14 15.14 1.57
C PRO A 432 2.26 13.95 1.11
N LEU A 433 0.95 14.11 1.01
CA LEU A 433 0.08 13.11 0.37
C LEU A 433 0.28 13.04 -1.14
N GLY A 434 0.90 14.08 -1.73
CA GLY A 434 1.21 14.17 -3.16
C GLY A 434 0.07 14.72 -4.00
N GLY A 435 0.27 14.77 -5.30
CA GLY A 435 -0.79 14.99 -6.30
C GLY A 435 -1.53 13.69 -6.65
N HIS A 436 -0.94 12.56 -6.35
CA HIS A 436 -1.44 11.19 -6.46
C HIS A 436 -0.69 10.32 -5.46
N ASN A 437 -1.35 9.30 -4.92
CA ASN A 437 -0.74 8.38 -3.97
C ASN A 437 -0.80 6.93 -4.50
N TRP A 438 -0.91 5.92 -3.62
CA TRP A 438 -0.92 4.50 -4.00
C TRP A 438 -2.19 4.03 -4.74
N GLN A 439 -3.26 4.82 -4.74
CA GLN A 439 -4.49 4.46 -5.42
C GLN A 439 -4.24 4.23 -6.92
N ALA A 440 -4.60 3.06 -7.41
CA ALA A 440 -4.21 2.63 -8.74
C ALA A 440 -4.80 3.51 -9.85
N MET A 441 -3.94 3.93 -10.79
CA MET A 441 -4.36 4.50 -12.07
C MET A 441 -4.81 3.40 -13.03
N SER A 442 -5.52 3.79 -14.11
CA SER A 442 -5.76 2.92 -15.26
C SER A 442 -5.47 3.64 -16.57
N TYR A 443 -5.16 2.87 -17.62
CA TYR A 443 -4.87 3.40 -18.95
C TYR A 443 -5.78 2.74 -20.00
N ASP A 444 -6.44 3.56 -20.82
CA ASP A 444 -7.20 3.08 -21.97
C ASP A 444 -6.35 3.22 -23.24
N PRO A 445 -5.82 2.11 -23.79
CA PRO A 445 -4.97 2.13 -24.98
C PRO A 445 -5.72 2.56 -26.25
N ASN A 446 -7.06 2.47 -26.28
CA ASN A 446 -7.86 2.88 -27.42
C ASN A 446 -8.03 4.40 -27.50
N LEU A 447 -8.12 5.05 -26.34
CA LEU A 447 -8.27 6.50 -26.24
C LEU A 447 -6.93 7.22 -26.00
N GLY A 448 -5.90 6.48 -25.57
CA GLY A 448 -4.61 7.05 -25.16
C GLY A 448 -4.72 7.90 -23.89
N LEU A 449 -5.66 7.59 -22.99
CA LEU A 449 -5.95 8.35 -21.79
C LEU A 449 -5.58 7.56 -20.53
N VAL A 450 -4.98 8.24 -19.58
CA VAL A 450 -4.73 7.76 -18.21
C VAL A 450 -5.79 8.35 -17.30
N TYR A 451 -6.41 7.51 -16.45
CA TYR A 451 -7.36 7.95 -15.43
C TYR A 451 -6.65 7.97 -14.08
N ILE A 452 -6.49 9.17 -13.54
CA ILE A 452 -5.68 9.43 -12.34
C ILE A 452 -6.60 9.80 -11.18
N PRO A 453 -6.62 9.04 -10.07
CA PRO A 453 -7.23 9.46 -8.81
C PRO A 453 -6.32 10.52 -8.15
N ALA A 454 -6.40 11.74 -8.67
CA ALA A 454 -5.57 12.87 -8.25
C ALA A 454 -6.14 13.54 -7.00
N LEU A 455 -5.28 14.24 -6.27
CA LEU A 455 -5.67 15.02 -5.11
C LEU A 455 -4.85 16.32 -4.99
N GLU A 456 -5.42 17.30 -4.33
CA GLU A 456 -4.73 18.50 -3.86
C GLU A 456 -4.98 18.60 -2.34
N ALA A 457 -3.97 18.25 -1.55
CA ALA A 457 -3.96 18.38 -0.09
C ALA A 457 -2.71 19.17 0.32
N PRO A 458 -2.74 20.50 0.18
CA PRO A 458 -1.63 21.36 0.57
C PRO A 458 -1.33 21.25 2.05
N MET A 459 -0.05 21.44 2.42
CA MET A 459 0.38 21.40 3.80
C MET A 459 1.35 22.54 4.10
N VAL A 460 1.28 23.07 5.33
CA VAL A 460 2.25 24.06 5.83
C VAL A 460 3.48 23.33 6.34
N PHE A 461 4.63 23.63 5.74
CA PHE A 461 5.94 23.15 6.16
C PHE A 461 6.67 24.21 6.97
N LYS A 462 7.26 23.81 8.08
CA LYS A 462 8.09 24.63 8.96
C LYS A 462 9.10 23.74 9.67
N MET A 463 10.32 24.19 9.79
CA MET A 463 11.33 23.48 10.58
C MET A 463 10.97 23.50 12.06
N THR A 464 11.31 22.43 12.78
CA THR A 464 11.13 22.38 14.24
C THR A 464 11.91 23.50 14.92
N GLU A 465 11.36 24.04 16.03
CA GLU A 465 12.05 25.09 16.81
C GLU A 465 13.42 24.60 17.33
N GLU A 466 13.53 23.33 17.67
CA GLU A 466 14.80 22.76 18.13
C GLU A 466 15.86 22.83 17.03
N TRP A 467 15.52 22.43 15.81
CA TRP A 467 16.44 22.53 14.70
C TRP A 467 16.85 23.99 14.41
N GLN A 468 15.89 24.92 14.44
CA GLN A 468 16.17 26.34 14.23
C GLN A 468 17.15 26.89 15.29
N LYS A 469 17.07 26.41 16.54
CA LYS A 469 17.95 26.85 17.66
C LYS A 469 19.30 26.15 17.65
N THR A 470 19.35 24.87 17.27
CA THR A 470 20.54 24.01 17.49
C THR A 470 21.21 23.56 16.18
N GLY A 471 20.52 23.61 15.04
CA GLY A 471 20.94 23.00 13.79
C GLY A 471 20.96 21.48 13.81
N LYS A 472 20.31 20.84 14.79
CA LYS A 472 20.30 19.40 14.98
C LYS A 472 18.87 18.88 15.12
N LEU A 473 18.62 17.69 14.56
CA LEU A 473 17.42 16.92 14.84
C LEU A 473 17.67 16.11 16.13
N LYS A 474 16.75 16.21 17.09
CA LYS A 474 16.65 15.26 18.19
C LYS A 474 15.92 14.03 17.66
N TYR A 475 16.63 12.91 17.54
CA TYR A 475 15.99 11.65 17.17
C TYR A 475 15.22 11.09 18.37
N GLU A 476 13.95 10.79 18.14
CA GLU A 476 13.07 10.15 19.13
C GLU A 476 12.72 8.75 18.66
N PRO A 477 12.93 7.71 19.48
CA PRO A 477 12.64 6.35 19.08
C PRO A 477 11.12 6.11 18.94
N ARG A 478 10.77 5.21 18.03
CA ARG A 478 9.39 4.73 17.86
C ARG A 478 8.36 5.80 17.48
N THR A 479 8.80 6.82 16.79
CA THR A 479 7.95 7.88 16.24
C THR A 479 8.53 8.39 14.93
N TRP A 480 7.81 9.25 14.25
CA TRP A 480 8.27 9.89 13.04
C TRP A 480 9.33 10.96 13.32
N ASN A 481 10.44 10.88 12.60
CA ASN A 481 11.55 11.81 12.69
C ASN A 481 11.68 12.62 11.38
N LEU A 482 10.73 13.50 11.11
CA LEU A 482 10.56 14.15 9.81
C LEU A 482 11.46 15.36 9.61
N GLY A 483 11.80 16.06 10.69
CA GLY A 483 12.57 17.31 10.64
C GLY A 483 11.70 18.57 10.50
N ILE A 484 10.38 18.42 10.39
CA ILE A 484 9.40 19.50 10.33
C ILE A 484 8.50 19.51 11.57
N GLU A 485 7.85 20.66 11.83
CA GLU A 485 6.91 20.82 12.92
C GLU A 485 5.57 20.14 12.59
N LEU A 486 5.30 18.99 13.22
CA LEU A 486 4.07 18.23 13.05
C LEU A 486 3.21 18.23 14.33
N ALA A 487 3.83 18.24 15.51
CA ALA A 487 3.11 18.19 16.79
C ALA A 487 2.13 19.36 16.99
N LYS A 488 2.45 20.53 16.45
CA LYS A 488 1.63 21.75 16.47
C LYS A 488 1.01 22.07 15.11
N TYR A 489 0.80 21.05 14.27
CA TYR A 489 0.35 21.27 12.90
C TYR A 489 -0.99 22.01 12.81
N ILE A 490 -1.95 21.70 13.67
CA ILE A 490 -3.27 22.37 13.68
C ILE A 490 -3.13 23.87 13.99
N GLU A 491 -2.33 24.25 14.98
CA GLU A 491 -2.07 25.65 15.30
C GLU A 491 -1.42 26.37 14.10
N LEU A 492 -0.45 25.68 13.47
CA LEU A 492 0.25 26.20 12.28
C LEU A 492 -0.68 26.37 11.09
N ALA A 493 -1.61 25.45 10.87
CA ALA A 493 -2.60 25.51 9.80
C ALA A 493 -3.62 26.65 10.05
N LEU A 494 -4.12 26.78 11.25
CA LEU A 494 -5.04 27.87 11.64
C LEU A 494 -4.38 29.26 11.54
N ASP A 495 -3.07 29.36 11.78
CA ASP A 495 -2.27 30.59 11.60
C ASP A 495 -1.85 30.82 10.13
N THR A 496 -2.46 30.10 9.17
CA THR A 496 -2.16 30.18 7.75
C THR A 496 -3.45 30.23 6.93
N PRO A 497 -4.15 31.40 6.94
CA PRO A 497 -5.47 31.54 6.30
C PRO A 497 -5.46 31.35 4.79
N GLU A 498 -4.29 31.42 4.13
CA GLU A 498 -4.10 31.13 2.72
C GLU A 498 -3.95 29.63 2.40
N LEU A 499 -3.98 28.73 3.40
CA LEU A 499 -3.92 27.30 3.18
C LEU A 499 -5.20 26.82 2.49
N PRO A 500 -5.13 26.30 1.24
CA PRO A 500 -6.32 25.82 0.54
C PRO A 500 -6.89 24.57 1.21
N ALA A 501 -8.21 24.40 1.17
CA ALA A 501 -8.87 23.18 1.62
C ALA A 501 -8.45 21.99 0.72
N PRO A 502 -8.26 20.80 1.30
CA PRO A 502 -7.96 19.61 0.51
C PRO A 502 -9.19 19.14 -0.28
N HIS A 503 -8.98 18.65 -1.49
CA HIS A 503 -10.01 18.06 -2.34
C HIS A 503 -9.41 17.04 -3.30
N GLY A 504 -10.24 16.24 -3.94
CA GLY A 504 -9.83 15.17 -4.84
C GLY A 504 -10.41 15.31 -6.24
N PHE A 505 -9.87 14.51 -7.16
CA PHE A 505 -10.31 14.50 -8.54
C PHE A 505 -10.21 13.10 -9.14
N LEU A 506 -11.09 12.80 -10.11
CA LEU A 506 -10.77 11.82 -11.14
C LEU A 506 -10.45 12.59 -12.43
N LYS A 507 -9.24 12.42 -12.94
CA LYS A 507 -8.78 13.11 -14.17
C LYS A 507 -8.56 12.12 -15.31
N ALA A 508 -9.12 12.40 -16.49
CA ALA A 508 -8.70 11.77 -17.74
C ALA A 508 -7.58 12.62 -18.35
N PHE A 509 -6.40 12.07 -18.43
CA PHE A 509 -5.17 12.79 -18.78
C PHE A 509 -4.50 12.17 -20.00
N ASP A 510 -4.14 13.01 -20.97
CA ASP A 510 -3.34 12.63 -22.13
C ASP A 510 -1.85 12.71 -21.77
N PRO A 511 -1.15 11.56 -21.65
CA PRO A 511 0.23 11.52 -21.18
C PRO A 511 1.24 12.15 -22.14
N LEU A 512 0.91 12.25 -23.43
CA LEU A 512 1.82 12.80 -24.44
C LEU A 512 1.69 14.32 -24.58
N THR A 513 0.49 14.85 -24.45
CA THR A 513 0.23 16.28 -24.61
C THR A 513 0.13 17.06 -23.30
N GLY A 514 -0.02 16.35 -22.17
CA GLY A 514 -0.24 16.96 -20.85
C GLY A 514 -1.64 17.60 -20.69
N LYS A 515 -2.57 17.31 -21.60
CA LYS A 515 -3.91 17.91 -21.55
C LYS A 515 -4.86 17.02 -20.74
N THR A 516 -5.58 17.64 -19.83
CA THR A 516 -6.74 17.01 -19.19
C THR A 516 -7.92 17.03 -20.13
N ARG A 517 -8.50 15.84 -20.40
CA ARG A 517 -9.68 15.69 -21.27
C ARG A 517 -10.95 16.07 -20.53
N TRP A 518 -11.11 15.58 -19.31
CA TRP A 518 -12.18 15.90 -18.39
C TRP A 518 -11.73 15.68 -16.93
N VAL A 519 -12.45 16.28 -15.99
CA VAL A 519 -12.22 16.17 -14.54
C VAL A 519 -13.55 15.95 -13.85
N ILE A 520 -13.58 15.05 -12.87
CA ILE A 520 -14.64 14.92 -11.87
C ILE A 520 -14.08 15.41 -10.53
N ASP A 521 -14.74 16.40 -9.94
CA ASP A 521 -14.38 16.91 -8.61
C ASP A 521 -14.96 16.02 -7.53
N HIS A 522 -14.16 15.70 -6.54
CA HIS A 522 -14.56 15.01 -5.32
C HIS A 522 -14.35 15.93 -4.10
N PRO A 523 -15.36 16.13 -3.26
CA PRO A 523 -15.19 16.95 -2.06
C PRO A 523 -14.20 16.35 -1.05
N ASN A 524 -14.01 15.01 -1.08
CA ASN A 524 -12.98 14.33 -0.31
C ASN A 524 -11.70 14.19 -1.16
N HIS A 525 -10.54 14.48 -0.56
CA HIS A 525 -9.25 14.34 -1.23
C HIS A 525 -8.81 12.88 -1.39
N TRP A 526 -9.34 11.92 -0.60
CA TRP A 526 -8.94 10.52 -0.59
C TRP A 526 -9.98 9.66 -1.30
N ASN A 527 -9.68 9.19 -2.51
CA ASN A 527 -10.60 8.46 -3.38
C ASN A 527 -9.94 7.20 -3.94
N GLY A 528 -10.76 6.24 -4.37
CA GLY A 528 -10.31 4.91 -4.78
C GLY A 528 -9.55 4.87 -6.10
N GLY A 529 -8.86 3.75 -6.31
CA GLY A 529 -8.22 3.43 -7.58
C GLY A 529 -9.24 3.20 -8.71
N THR A 530 -8.74 3.15 -9.95
CA THR A 530 -9.56 3.09 -11.16
C THR A 530 -9.43 1.76 -11.90
N LEU A 531 -10.44 1.47 -12.74
CA LEU A 531 -10.46 0.38 -13.72
C LEU A 531 -11.03 0.93 -15.03
N ALA A 532 -10.30 0.81 -16.13
CA ALA A 532 -10.80 1.13 -17.47
C ALA A 532 -11.20 -0.13 -18.23
N THR A 533 -12.17 -0.01 -19.14
CA THR A 533 -12.68 -1.14 -19.93
C THR A 533 -12.78 -0.81 -21.41
N LYS A 534 -12.65 -1.84 -22.24
CA LYS A 534 -12.83 -1.74 -23.70
C LYS A 534 -14.23 -1.26 -24.10
N SER A 535 -15.22 -1.43 -23.22
CA SER A 535 -16.57 -0.93 -23.43
C SER A 535 -16.73 0.59 -23.28
N GLY A 536 -15.64 1.31 -23.00
CA GLY A 536 -15.60 2.76 -22.87
C GLY A 536 -16.12 3.26 -21.54
N ILE A 537 -15.90 2.53 -20.47
CA ILE A 537 -16.28 2.88 -19.09
C ILE A 537 -15.03 2.89 -18.22
N VAL A 538 -14.94 3.88 -17.33
CA VAL A 538 -14.02 3.89 -16.20
C VAL A 538 -14.79 3.82 -14.89
N PHE A 539 -14.36 2.92 -13.99
CA PHE A 539 -14.95 2.71 -12.67
C PHE A 539 -14.05 3.28 -11.59
N GLN A 540 -14.66 3.89 -10.56
CA GLN A 540 -13.97 4.37 -9.36
C GLN A 540 -14.88 4.28 -8.15
N GLY A 541 -14.36 3.84 -7.01
CA GLY A 541 -14.96 4.09 -5.70
C GLY A 541 -14.45 5.41 -5.12
N ASN A 542 -15.15 5.98 -4.16
CA ASN A 542 -14.73 7.25 -3.55
C ASN A 542 -14.94 7.28 -2.02
N GLY A 543 -14.36 8.29 -1.36
CA GLY A 543 -14.45 8.48 0.07
C GLY A 543 -15.88 8.78 0.57
N MET A 544 -16.77 9.28 -0.30
CA MET A 544 -18.19 9.52 0.02
C MET A 544 -19.01 8.23 0.08
N GLY A 545 -18.42 7.09 -0.29
CA GLY A 545 -19.05 5.77 -0.25
C GLY A 545 -19.93 5.50 -1.47
N THR A 546 -19.67 6.13 -2.61
CA THR A 546 -20.27 5.74 -3.87
C THR A 546 -19.30 4.97 -4.75
N PHE A 547 -19.82 3.99 -5.46
CA PHE A 547 -19.12 3.28 -6.52
C PHE A 547 -19.72 3.75 -7.84
N ASP A 548 -18.90 4.38 -8.66
CA ASP A 548 -19.32 5.14 -9.82
C ASP A 548 -18.71 4.59 -11.12
N ALA A 549 -19.46 4.72 -12.21
CA ALA A 549 -19.04 4.42 -13.56
C ALA A 549 -19.22 5.65 -14.45
N TYR A 550 -18.13 6.02 -15.13
CA TYR A 550 -18.10 7.18 -16.02
C TYR A 550 -17.81 6.76 -17.46
N ASP A 551 -18.35 7.50 -18.40
CA ASP A 551 -17.95 7.44 -19.80
C ASP A 551 -16.46 7.81 -19.91
N SER A 552 -15.65 6.91 -20.44
CA SER A 552 -14.18 7.06 -20.45
C SER A 552 -13.71 8.24 -21.35
N GLU A 553 -14.48 8.62 -22.37
CA GLU A 553 -14.13 9.72 -23.27
C GLU A 553 -14.59 11.10 -22.77
N THR A 554 -15.76 11.15 -22.09
CA THR A 554 -16.45 12.42 -21.76
C THR A 554 -16.51 12.73 -20.27
N GLY A 555 -16.31 11.74 -19.38
CA GLY A 555 -16.51 11.87 -17.94
C GLY A 555 -17.97 11.90 -17.49
N GLN A 556 -18.94 11.64 -18.40
CA GLN A 556 -20.35 11.59 -18.02
C GLN A 556 -20.58 10.45 -17.04
N LEU A 557 -21.26 10.72 -15.92
CA LEU A 557 -21.71 9.68 -14.98
C LEU A 557 -22.77 8.81 -15.66
N LEU A 558 -22.51 7.50 -15.74
CA LEU A 558 -23.37 6.50 -16.36
C LEU A 558 -24.14 5.68 -15.32
N TRP A 559 -23.52 5.43 -14.18
CA TRP A 559 -24.09 4.62 -13.10
C TRP A 559 -23.43 4.99 -11.77
N SER A 560 -24.18 4.89 -10.68
CA SER A 560 -23.69 5.13 -9.32
C SER A 560 -24.43 4.26 -8.32
N LYS A 561 -23.72 3.68 -7.37
CA LYS A 561 -24.29 2.90 -6.27
C LYS A 561 -23.75 3.41 -4.94
N ASN A 562 -24.63 3.81 -4.04
CA ASN A 562 -24.25 4.18 -2.68
C ASN A 562 -24.01 2.90 -1.84
N ILE A 563 -22.79 2.72 -1.38
CA ILE A 563 -22.34 1.57 -0.58
C ILE A 563 -22.39 1.88 0.92
N GLN A 564 -22.46 3.15 1.29
CA GLN A 564 -22.44 3.64 2.68
C GLN A 564 -21.11 3.33 3.42
N THR A 565 -20.07 2.95 2.70
CA THR A 565 -18.71 2.71 3.22
C THR A 565 -17.75 3.38 2.24
N SER A 566 -16.72 4.09 2.72
CA SER A 566 -15.67 4.66 1.87
C SER A 566 -15.03 3.56 1.03
N ILE A 567 -14.64 3.88 -0.22
CA ILE A 567 -14.08 2.91 -1.14
C ILE A 567 -12.76 3.47 -1.67
N ILE A 568 -11.64 2.87 -1.26
CA ILE A 568 -10.31 3.34 -1.63
C ILE A 568 -9.55 2.30 -2.46
N ALA A 569 -9.82 1.01 -2.25
CA ALA A 569 -9.26 -0.05 -3.08
C ALA A 569 -9.71 0.07 -4.55
N PRO A 570 -8.90 -0.41 -5.50
CA PRO A 570 -9.27 -0.38 -6.91
C PRO A 570 -10.19 -1.55 -7.29
N PRO A 571 -11.15 -1.35 -8.22
CA PRO A 571 -12.00 -2.41 -8.71
C PRO A 571 -11.27 -3.37 -9.67
N VAL A 572 -11.82 -4.59 -9.80
CA VAL A 572 -11.45 -5.58 -10.81
C VAL A 572 -12.69 -6.12 -11.51
N THR A 573 -12.54 -6.60 -12.76
CA THR A 573 -13.63 -7.25 -13.48
C THR A 573 -13.17 -8.58 -14.05
N PHE A 574 -14.08 -9.56 -14.03
CA PHE A 574 -13.79 -10.94 -14.42
C PHE A 574 -15.06 -11.59 -14.99
N GLU A 575 -14.95 -12.80 -15.52
CA GLU A 575 -16.06 -13.58 -16.06
C GLU A 575 -16.09 -14.96 -15.41
N VAL A 576 -17.26 -15.39 -14.98
CA VAL A 576 -17.54 -16.75 -14.50
C VAL A 576 -18.80 -17.26 -15.16
N ASP A 577 -18.76 -18.48 -15.72
CA ASP A 577 -19.88 -19.13 -16.42
C ASP A 577 -20.49 -18.29 -17.54
N GLY A 578 -19.67 -17.46 -18.21
CA GLY A 578 -20.12 -16.58 -19.28
C GLY A 578 -20.84 -15.29 -18.81
N GLU A 579 -20.83 -15.01 -17.51
CA GLU A 579 -21.36 -13.76 -16.94
C GLU A 579 -20.20 -12.88 -16.44
N GLN A 580 -20.22 -11.60 -16.83
CA GLN A 580 -19.23 -10.62 -16.37
C GLN A 580 -19.62 -10.08 -14.99
N TYR A 581 -18.62 -10.06 -14.09
CA TYR A 581 -18.70 -9.47 -12.76
C TYR A 581 -17.77 -8.28 -12.64
N LEU A 582 -18.13 -7.36 -11.76
CA LEU A 582 -17.32 -6.23 -11.32
C LEU A 582 -17.20 -6.31 -9.79
N ALA A 583 -16.01 -6.43 -9.26
CA ALA A 583 -15.81 -6.56 -7.82
C ALA A 583 -14.95 -5.43 -7.23
N ILE A 584 -15.22 -5.08 -5.96
CA ILE A 584 -14.52 -4.04 -5.23
C ILE A 584 -14.51 -4.32 -3.72
N LEU A 585 -13.38 -4.03 -3.07
CA LEU A 585 -13.34 -3.94 -1.61
C LEU A 585 -13.79 -2.56 -1.19
N ALA A 586 -14.80 -2.50 -0.34
CA ALA A 586 -15.28 -1.29 0.31
C ALA A 586 -14.73 -1.24 1.74
N GLY A 587 -14.05 -0.18 2.06
CA GLY A 587 -13.39 0.12 3.32
C GLY A 587 -12.56 1.39 3.14
N THR A 588 -12.29 2.12 4.22
CA THR A 588 -11.43 3.30 4.16
C THR A 588 -9.97 2.92 3.85
N GLY A 589 -9.16 3.88 3.45
CA GLY A 589 -7.72 3.70 3.23
C GLY A 589 -6.90 4.07 4.47
N GLY A 590 -5.68 3.55 4.56
CA GLY A 590 -4.86 3.68 5.75
C GLY A 590 -4.47 5.11 6.13
N ALA A 591 -4.28 6.00 5.17
CA ALA A 591 -3.90 7.40 5.41
C ALA A 591 -5.09 8.38 5.43
N ASP A 592 -6.32 7.88 5.49
CA ASP A 592 -7.54 8.68 5.48
C ASP A 592 -7.63 9.67 6.66
N THR A 593 -7.00 9.33 7.79
CA THR A 593 -6.91 10.17 8.98
C THR A 593 -6.09 11.46 8.80
N PHE A 594 -5.25 11.56 7.75
CA PHE A 594 -4.32 12.68 7.60
C PHE A 594 -4.87 13.91 6.86
N GLY A 595 -6.11 13.99 6.52
CA GLY A 595 -6.54 15.10 5.71
C GLY A 595 -7.95 15.63 5.94
N GLY A 596 -8.91 14.76 6.19
CA GLY A 596 -10.31 15.14 6.15
C GLY A 596 -10.80 15.84 7.40
N ASP A 597 -10.93 15.12 8.50
CA ASP A 597 -11.52 15.64 9.74
C ASP A 597 -10.57 16.57 10.50
N GLN A 598 -9.26 16.41 10.31
CA GLN A 598 -8.22 17.26 10.91
C GLN A 598 -8.35 18.73 10.51
N LEU A 599 -8.90 19.00 9.33
CA LEU A 599 -9.09 20.34 8.79
C LEU A 599 -10.55 20.79 8.88
N GLY A 600 -11.42 20.04 9.59
CA GLY A 600 -12.82 20.39 9.77
C GLY A 600 -13.69 20.14 8.55
N LEU A 601 -13.33 19.17 7.69
CA LEU A 601 -14.23 18.73 6.62
C LEU A 601 -15.45 18.04 7.26
N SER A 602 -16.63 18.35 6.69
CA SER A 602 -17.89 17.78 7.13
C SER A 602 -17.89 16.25 7.03
N THR A 603 -18.50 15.58 8.00
CA THR A 603 -18.80 14.14 7.95
C THR A 603 -19.54 13.73 6.67
N ASP A 604 -20.19 14.68 6.01
CA ASP A 604 -20.88 14.43 4.74
C ASP A 604 -19.95 14.03 3.58
N TYR A 605 -18.66 14.32 3.71
CA TYR A 605 -17.66 14.00 2.69
C TYR A 605 -16.94 12.65 2.88
N MET A 606 -17.23 11.94 4.01
CA MET A 606 -16.66 10.63 4.30
C MET A 606 -17.73 9.67 4.82
N ALA A 607 -18.05 8.67 4.01
CA ALA A 607 -19.07 7.67 4.39
C ALA A 607 -18.67 6.93 5.68
N SER A 608 -17.41 6.64 5.85
CA SER A 608 -16.87 5.95 7.03
C SER A 608 -17.02 6.75 8.32
N LEU A 609 -17.00 8.08 8.28
CA LEU A 609 -17.31 8.93 9.43
C LEU A 609 -18.82 8.97 9.72
N LYS A 610 -19.65 8.80 8.69
CA LYS A 610 -21.10 8.89 8.81
C LYS A 610 -21.74 7.57 9.26
N TYR A 611 -21.29 6.44 8.73
CA TYR A 611 -21.88 5.11 8.93
C TYR A 611 -20.96 4.12 9.65
N GLY A 612 -19.72 4.50 9.96
CA GLY A 612 -18.66 3.60 10.39
C GLY A 612 -17.94 2.92 9.21
N ASN A 613 -16.79 2.38 9.50
CA ASN A 613 -16.03 1.63 8.50
C ASN A 613 -16.34 0.14 8.63
N LEU A 614 -17.24 -0.36 7.81
CA LEU A 614 -17.51 -1.80 7.68
C LEU A 614 -16.86 -2.33 6.41
N GLY A 615 -15.80 -3.12 6.59
CA GLY A 615 -15.08 -3.74 5.48
C GLY A 615 -15.92 -4.79 4.76
N ARG A 616 -16.09 -4.63 3.43
CA ARG A 616 -16.88 -5.52 2.58
C ARG A 616 -16.20 -5.80 1.26
N LEU A 617 -16.30 -7.03 0.79
CA LEU A 617 -16.06 -7.38 -0.61
C LEU A 617 -17.42 -7.45 -1.33
N LEU A 618 -17.58 -6.69 -2.40
CA LEU A 618 -18.83 -6.59 -3.16
C LEU A 618 -18.59 -7.02 -4.60
N ALA A 619 -19.51 -7.77 -5.18
CA ALA A 619 -19.52 -8.07 -6.61
C ALA A 619 -20.85 -7.71 -7.23
N PHE A 620 -20.78 -7.11 -8.41
CA PHE A 620 -21.91 -6.66 -9.21
C PHE A 620 -21.94 -7.41 -10.53
N LYS A 621 -23.13 -7.68 -11.06
CA LYS A 621 -23.36 -8.22 -12.40
C LYS A 621 -24.65 -7.66 -13.01
N LEU A 622 -24.83 -7.83 -14.29
CA LEU A 622 -26.11 -7.46 -14.93
C LEU A 622 -27.24 -8.31 -14.35
N GLY A 623 -28.31 -7.65 -13.90
CA GLY A 623 -29.45 -8.31 -13.29
C GLY A 623 -29.17 -8.99 -11.95
N GLY A 624 -28.18 -8.53 -11.21
CA GLY A 624 -27.96 -8.97 -9.84
C GLY A 624 -29.18 -8.74 -8.95
N THR A 625 -29.38 -9.59 -7.94
CA THR A 625 -30.59 -9.57 -7.10
C THR A 625 -30.30 -9.49 -5.60
N ALA A 626 -29.03 -9.41 -5.21
CA ALA A 626 -28.67 -9.28 -3.80
C ALA A 626 -28.95 -7.85 -3.29
N GLU A 627 -29.32 -7.75 -2.04
CA GLU A 627 -29.51 -6.46 -1.36
C GLU A 627 -28.33 -6.17 -0.45
N LEU A 628 -27.83 -4.93 -0.51
CA LEU A 628 -26.81 -4.48 0.42
C LEU A 628 -27.47 -4.09 1.75
N PRO A 629 -27.09 -4.70 2.89
CA PRO A 629 -27.60 -4.30 4.19
C PRO A 629 -27.30 -2.81 4.44
N LYS A 630 -28.34 -2.04 4.82
CA LYS A 630 -28.18 -0.62 5.17
C LYS A 630 -27.42 -0.48 6.46
N LEU A 631 -26.52 0.51 6.49
CA LEU A 631 -25.82 0.91 7.69
C LEU A 631 -26.57 2.05 8.38
N GLU A 632 -26.63 2.00 9.71
CA GLU A 632 -27.19 3.05 10.53
C GLU A 632 -26.19 4.21 10.68
N LEU A 633 -26.70 5.41 10.89
CA LEU A 633 -25.88 6.57 11.19
C LEU A 633 -25.22 6.39 12.57
N ILE A 634 -23.95 6.73 12.67
CA ILE A 634 -23.23 6.76 13.94
C ILE A 634 -23.62 8.02 14.70
N ASP A 635 -23.98 7.88 15.97
CA ASP A 635 -24.08 9.02 16.90
C ASP A 635 -22.67 9.54 17.22
N ARG A 636 -22.39 10.76 16.80
CA ARG A 636 -21.11 11.47 17.03
C ARG A 636 -21.24 12.57 18.06
N THR A 637 -22.27 12.53 18.89
CA THR A 637 -22.43 13.45 20.01
C THR A 637 -21.31 13.23 21.02
N ILE A 638 -20.48 14.23 21.24
CA ILE A 638 -19.36 14.13 22.19
C ILE A 638 -19.92 14.04 23.61
N PRO A 639 -19.63 12.97 24.37
CA PRO A 639 -20.16 12.77 25.69
C PRO A 639 -19.62 13.82 26.68
N GLU A 640 -20.27 13.94 27.83
CA GLU A 640 -19.77 14.78 28.93
C GLU A 640 -18.41 14.27 29.41
N GLN A 641 -17.44 15.17 29.48
CA GLN A 641 -16.06 14.83 29.80
C GLN A 641 -15.81 14.90 31.32
N PRO A 642 -14.88 14.12 31.86
CA PRO A 642 -14.46 14.23 33.26
C PRO A 642 -13.92 15.62 33.57
N ILE A 643 -14.27 16.12 34.76
CA ILE A 643 -13.73 17.41 35.27
C ILE A 643 -12.32 17.17 35.79
N LEU A 644 -11.34 17.77 35.13
CA LEU A 644 -9.91 17.72 35.50
C LEU A 644 -9.42 19.10 35.91
N ILE A 645 -8.52 19.14 36.89
CA ILE A 645 -7.76 20.35 37.23
C ILE A 645 -6.42 20.21 36.48
N SER A 646 -6.30 20.88 35.34
CA SER A 646 -5.11 20.90 34.52
C SER A 646 -4.36 22.21 34.68
N THR A 647 -3.03 22.15 34.66
CA THR A 647 -2.18 23.34 34.54
C THR A 647 -1.85 23.59 33.06
N ASP A 648 -1.46 24.83 32.72
CA ASP A 648 -0.99 25.13 31.36
C ASP A 648 0.18 24.24 30.96
N TYR A 649 1.04 23.87 31.90
CA TYR A 649 2.14 22.94 31.67
C TYR A 649 1.63 21.54 31.26
N ASP A 650 0.61 20.99 31.95
CA ASP A 650 0.07 19.67 31.64
C ASP A 650 -0.53 19.64 30.23
N ILE A 651 -1.26 20.69 29.84
CA ILE A 651 -1.85 20.81 28.51
C ILE A 651 -0.75 20.92 27.45
N GLN A 652 0.24 21.82 27.64
CA GLN A 652 1.31 21.99 26.68
C GLN A 652 2.14 20.70 26.52
N ARG A 653 2.52 20.07 27.63
CA ARG A 653 3.26 18.80 27.60
C ARG A 653 2.42 17.70 26.94
N GLY A 654 1.12 17.63 27.24
CA GLY A 654 0.19 16.69 26.63
C GLY A 654 0.09 16.90 25.11
N THR A 655 0.00 18.15 24.65
CA THR A 655 -0.01 18.50 23.20
C THR A 655 1.23 17.96 22.47
N GLU A 656 2.42 18.22 23.03
CA GLU A 656 3.68 17.75 22.45
C GLU A 656 3.73 16.22 22.36
N LEU A 657 3.45 15.53 23.45
CA LEU A 657 3.50 14.07 23.52
C LEU A 657 2.40 13.40 22.69
N TYR A 658 1.20 13.95 22.68
CA TYR A 658 0.11 13.46 21.84
C TYR A 658 0.47 13.59 20.36
N GLY A 659 0.95 14.75 19.94
CA GLY A 659 1.41 14.98 18.57
C GLY A 659 2.53 14.03 18.15
N GLN A 660 3.40 13.66 19.09
CA GLN A 660 4.54 12.79 18.83
C GLN A 660 4.18 11.30 18.77
N TYR A 661 3.29 10.79 19.65
CA TYR A 661 3.07 9.35 19.82
C TYR A 661 1.64 8.88 19.50
N CYS A 662 0.67 9.76 19.48
CA CYS A 662 -0.75 9.41 19.38
C CYS A 662 -1.42 9.90 18.09
N ALA A 663 -1.07 11.10 17.63
CA ALA A 663 -1.72 11.79 16.53
C ALA A 663 -1.67 11.01 15.19
N MET A 664 -0.65 10.20 15.02
CA MET A 664 -0.46 9.37 13.82
C MET A 664 -1.58 8.34 13.62
N CYS A 665 -2.10 7.79 14.70
CA CYS A 665 -3.24 6.87 14.67
C CYS A 665 -4.56 7.58 15.00
N HIS A 666 -4.59 8.38 16.08
CA HIS A 666 -5.80 9.01 16.61
C HIS A 666 -6.09 10.41 16.02
N GLY A 667 -5.37 10.78 14.96
CA GLY A 667 -5.54 12.05 14.26
C GLY A 667 -5.02 13.27 15.03
N SER A 668 -4.74 14.35 14.31
CA SER A 668 -4.38 15.63 14.93
C SER A 668 -5.57 16.20 15.68
N ALA A 669 -5.32 16.92 16.76
CA ALA A 669 -6.38 17.47 17.63
C ALA A 669 -7.41 16.44 18.14
N VAL A 670 -6.97 15.19 18.36
CA VAL A 670 -7.78 14.09 18.95
C VAL A 670 -8.93 13.59 18.04
N ARG A 671 -9.01 14.07 16.82
CA ARG A 671 -10.07 13.74 15.85
C ARG A 671 -9.59 12.62 14.93
N ALA A 672 -10.06 11.40 15.20
CA ALA A 672 -9.72 10.23 14.40
C ALA A 672 -10.66 9.99 13.22
N GLY A 673 -10.17 9.25 12.23
CA GLY A 673 -11.00 8.61 11.22
C GLY A 673 -11.89 7.51 11.81
N SER A 674 -12.52 6.75 10.93
CA SER A 674 -13.46 5.71 11.32
C SER A 674 -12.83 4.36 11.61
N ASN A 675 -11.57 4.15 11.19
CA ASN A 675 -10.81 2.91 11.37
C ASN A 675 -10.05 2.86 12.72
N ILE A 676 -9.86 4.00 13.36
CA ILE A 676 -9.25 4.14 14.69
C ILE A 676 -10.22 4.92 15.60
N PRO A 677 -10.36 4.56 16.88
CA PRO A 677 -11.31 5.24 17.78
C PRO A 677 -11.01 6.74 17.94
N ASP A 678 -12.05 7.56 17.81
CA ASP A 678 -12.04 8.98 18.15
C ASP A 678 -12.03 9.13 19.69
N LEU A 679 -10.94 9.65 20.22
CA LEU A 679 -10.72 9.69 21.67
C LEU A 679 -11.62 10.72 22.38
N ARG A 680 -12.28 11.63 21.65
CA ARG A 680 -13.30 12.52 22.22
C ARG A 680 -14.55 11.74 22.68
N MET A 681 -14.75 10.53 22.08
CA MET A 681 -15.89 9.64 22.31
C MET A 681 -15.61 8.57 23.36
N MET A 682 -14.56 8.71 24.18
CA MET A 682 -14.23 7.72 25.21
C MET A 682 -15.38 7.49 26.19
N SER A 683 -15.62 6.19 26.48
CA SER A 683 -16.58 5.79 27.52
C SER A 683 -16.05 6.09 28.93
N GLU A 684 -16.95 6.13 29.93
CA GLU A 684 -16.54 6.24 31.33
C GLU A 684 -15.53 5.15 31.76
N GLU A 685 -15.66 3.95 31.21
CA GLU A 685 -14.75 2.85 31.48
C GLU A 685 -13.38 3.12 30.86
N SER A 686 -13.32 3.60 29.62
CA SER A 686 -12.07 3.97 28.93
C SER A 686 -11.34 5.09 29.69
N HIS A 687 -12.08 6.08 30.23
CA HIS A 687 -11.49 7.12 31.06
C HIS A 687 -10.84 6.54 32.32
N LYS A 688 -11.52 5.62 33.02
CA LYS A 688 -11.00 4.97 34.25
C LYS A 688 -9.77 4.10 33.97
N LEU A 689 -9.72 3.49 32.79
CA LEU A 689 -8.68 2.56 32.38
C LEU A 689 -7.60 3.20 31.49
N PHE A 690 -7.64 4.52 31.27
CA PHE A 690 -6.77 5.20 30.30
C PHE A 690 -5.28 4.88 30.50
N LYS A 691 -4.80 4.92 31.74
CA LYS A 691 -3.43 4.55 32.07
C LYS A 691 -3.14 3.08 31.75
N GLU A 692 -4.05 2.17 32.09
CA GLU A 692 -3.89 0.73 31.82
C GLU A 692 -3.83 0.45 30.30
N ILE A 693 -4.64 1.20 29.53
CA ILE A 693 -4.66 1.09 28.06
C ILE A 693 -3.33 1.61 27.48
N VAL A 694 -2.95 2.85 27.80
CA VAL A 694 -1.83 3.52 27.14
C VAL A 694 -0.47 3.06 27.68
N TYR A 695 -0.32 2.99 29.01
CA TYR A 695 0.96 2.67 29.64
C TYR A 695 1.19 1.15 29.69
N ASN A 696 0.21 0.38 30.16
CA ASN A 696 0.36 -1.06 30.35
C ASN A 696 -0.04 -1.90 29.12
N GLY A 697 -0.70 -1.28 28.10
CA GLY A 697 -1.07 -1.98 26.85
C GLY A 697 -2.24 -2.94 27.03
N MET A 698 -3.23 -2.60 27.85
CA MET A 698 -4.43 -3.45 28.10
C MET A 698 -5.17 -3.83 26.82
N LEU A 699 -5.14 -2.99 25.79
CA LEU A 699 -5.77 -3.23 24.48
C LEU A 699 -4.77 -3.64 23.39
N LYS A 700 -3.62 -4.20 23.78
CA LYS A 700 -2.57 -4.62 22.84
C LYS A 700 -3.10 -5.57 21.76
N GLU A 701 -3.91 -6.55 22.13
CA GLU A 701 -4.50 -7.53 21.20
C GLU A 701 -5.53 -6.91 20.23
N ASN A 702 -5.98 -5.68 20.51
CA ASN A 702 -6.82 -4.87 19.62
C ASN A 702 -5.98 -3.90 18.76
N GLY A 703 -4.64 -3.95 18.83
CA GLY A 703 -3.73 -3.10 18.08
C GLY A 703 -3.32 -1.80 18.76
N MET A 704 -3.79 -1.52 20.02
CA MET A 704 -3.32 -0.40 20.82
C MET A 704 -2.15 -0.84 21.71
N SER A 705 -0.92 -0.61 21.24
CA SER A 705 0.30 -1.04 21.92
C SER A 705 0.53 -0.32 23.26
N SER A 706 1.37 -0.91 24.12
CA SER A 706 1.94 -0.22 25.28
C SER A 706 2.93 0.86 24.85
N PHE A 707 2.97 1.97 25.59
CA PHE A 707 3.95 3.05 25.42
C PHE A 707 4.88 3.23 26.63
N SER A 708 4.92 2.26 27.55
CA SER A 708 5.79 2.30 28.74
C SER A 708 7.29 2.33 28.43
N ASP A 709 7.68 1.96 27.20
CA ASP A 709 9.05 2.02 26.72
C ASP A 709 9.53 3.43 26.32
N VAL A 710 8.60 4.37 26.10
CA VAL A 710 8.90 5.75 25.66
C VAL A 710 8.21 6.84 26.50
N LEU A 711 7.18 6.51 27.28
CA LEU A 711 6.41 7.43 28.12
C LEU A 711 6.54 7.06 29.61
N SER A 712 6.61 8.06 30.50
CA SER A 712 6.39 7.87 31.92
C SER A 712 4.89 7.92 32.25
N GLU A 713 4.48 7.43 33.43
CA GLU A 713 3.09 7.55 33.90
C GLU A 713 2.61 9.00 33.93
N LYS A 714 3.49 9.94 34.25
CA LYS A 714 3.18 11.37 34.26
C LYS A 714 2.99 11.92 32.85
N ASP A 715 3.75 11.43 31.87
CA ASP A 715 3.54 11.79 30.46
C ASP A 715 2.17 11.33 29.98
N VAL A 716 1.74 10.12 30.36
CA VAL A 716 0.41 9.58 30.04
C VAL A 716 -0.69 10.43 30.68
N GLU A 717 -0.49 10.91 31.89
CA GLU A 717 -1.42 11.84 32.60
C GLU A 717 -1.51 13.17 31.82
N SER A 718 -0.39 13.75 31.39
CA SER A 718 -0.39 14.98 30.59
C SER A 718 -1.12 14.79 29.24
N ILE A 719 -0.92 13.66 28.55
CA ILE A 719 -1.68 13.31 27.32
C ILE A 719 -3.18 13.26 27.63
N TYR A 720 -3.58 12.62 28.72
CA TYR A 720 -4.97 12.53 29.11
C TYR A 720 -5.60 13.92 29.36
N HIS A 721 -4.88 14.82 30.05
CA HIS A 721 -5.32 16.21 30.27
C HIS A 721 -5.52 16.95 28.94
N TYR A 722 -4.63 16.78 27.97
CA TYR A 722 -4.78 17.37 26.63
C TYR A 722 -6.03 16.83 25.92
N ILE A 723 -6.25 15.51 25.90
CA ILE A 723 -7.42 14.89 25.27
C ILE A 723 -8.72 15.43 25.85
N ILE A 724 -8.84 15.48 27.16
CA ILE A 724 -10.04 15.99 27.83
C ILE A 724 -10.26 17.48 27.55
N ASN A 725 -9.18 18.28 27.50
CA ASN A 725 -9.27 19.69 27.14
C ASN A 725 -9.85 19.91 25.73
N ILE A 726 -9.36 19.16 24.76
CA ILE A 726 -9.87 19.23 23.38
C ILE A 726 -11.32 18.73 23.31
N ALA A 727 -11.60 17.55 23.86
CA ALA A 727 -12.94 16.97 23.84
C ALA A 727 -13.99 17.89 24.52
N THR A 728 -13.63 18.56 25.62
CA THR A 728 -14.49 19.53 26.30
C THR A 728 -14.74 20.75 25.42
N SER A 729 -13.70 21.30 24.80
CA SER A 729 -13.84 22.44 23.89
C SER A 729 -14.70 22.12 22.68
N ASP A 730 -14.45 20.98 22.03
CA ASP A 730 -15.22 20.54 20.85
C ASP A 730 -16.69 20.27 21.20
N ARG A 731 -16.99 19.71 22.42
CA ARG A 731 -18.35 19.50 22.86
C ARG A 731 -19.09 20.83 23.03
N VAL A 732 -18.44 21.87 23.55
CA VAL A 732 -19.07 23.20 23.67
C VAL A 732 -19.44 23.74 22.31
N VAL A 733 -18.51 23.63 21.31
CA VAL A 733 -18.75 24.07 19.95
C VAL A 733 -19.91 23.28 19.32
N GLN A 734 -19.96 21.96 19.53
CA GLN A 734 -21.04 21.10 19.02
C GLN A 734 -22.40 21.47 19.58
N ILE A 735 -22.48 21.76 20.88
CA ILE A 735 -23.74 22.20 21.51
C ILE A 735 -24.18 23.57 20.99
N GLU A 736 -23.25 24.51 20.80
CA GLU A 736 -23.54 25.86 20.29
C GLU A 736 -23.96 25.87 18.83
N SER A 737 -23.41 24.98 17.99
CA SER A 737 -23.79 24.84 16.58
C SER A 737 -25.11 24.09 16.37
N GLY A 738 -25.55 23.29 17.36
CA GLY A 738 -26.75 22.47 17.29
C GLY A 738 -26.57 21.22 16.42
N GLU A 739 -25.32 20.80 16.23
CA GLU A 739 -24.90 19.58 15.50
C GLU A 739 -24.93 18.33 16.41
#